data_46342024fdb8f03b6019a6989adc1aff
#
_entry.id   46342024fdb8f03b6019a6989adc1aff
#
_cell.length_a   1.000
_cell.length_b   1.000
_cell.length_c   1.000
_cell.angle_alpha   90.00
_cell.angle_beta   90.00
_cell.angle_gamma   90.00
#
_symmetry.space_group_name_H-M   'P 1'
#
loop_
_entity.id
_entity.type
_entity.pdbx_description
1 polymer ?
#
loop_
_entity_poly.entity_id
_entity_poly.type
_entity_poly.pdbx_seq_one_letter_code
_entity_poly.pdbx_strand_id
1 'polypeptide(L)'
;LARVTGIDDGEEETVLDLTVKKGMDQAWIGNVDLSIGTKDRYAEKIMINRFTNKNQMSLVGSMNNTNDMGFPGGGGGPRWGARNGLITSKMAGFNFATTSDKLETNGNIRYRYKGTDSETNSATQNFVTSTGAFSNSRSKNLSNSSSVNANFKLEWKPDTMTNIIFRPNGSYSVNNGYSSSSSATFNSDPNELSDDPLADADSLASNIVDYIVNTNASIQQTYSDSKSINASLQANRKLSSNGRNITFRASGGLSGSESKQLSASRVLYTPSDPNAKAPTYNNRYYTTPGESNNYSLQLTYSEPLWKQTYLQFSYKFSYSYNKNDRKAFIYDSQAYKDLQESLANNKYDIDAILDFMQESGYEQTLSDSLSQFSEYRNYNHDIELMFRVIRKKYNFNVGVKAMPQYSTLNYKYMGKEYPEIDRDVFNITPTLDFRYKFSDISQLRFNYRGRTSQPSMTNLLDITDDSDPLNIKKGNPGLKPSFTNTFRLFYNNFIPDRQQSYMTHIYFSTTKNDISNMISYDETTGVKTTQPMNINGNWNIGGMFNFNTALDHDHYYTVNTFTSVRYNNQVSYLDPQQYDINKSKTRQLNLGERLSLGYRNDWFEFTINGNINYSHSRNNVVESSNLDTYNFSYGFSTNIYMPWGTKIATDLSQNSRRGYSQSSMNTNELLWNAQISHSMLKNNALTISLQIYDILGQQSNISRTINAMMS
;
A
#
# COMPACT_ATOMS: atom_id res chain seq x y z
N LEU A 1 -13.32 25.18 8.57
CA LEU A 1 -12.18 25.99 8.10
C LEU A 1 -12.44 27.49 8.26
N ALA A 2 -13.62 27.99 7.91
CA ALA A 2 -14.02 29.40 8.00
C ALA A 2 -13.89 29.99 9.42
N ARG A 3 -14.22 29.22 10.44
CA ARG A 3 -14.04 29.66 11.84
C ARG A 3 -12.58 29.97 12.18
N VAL A 4 -11.64 29.19 11.65
CA VAL A 4 -10.22 29.24 12.00
C VAL A 4 -9.45 30.24 11.15
N THR A 5 -9.76 30.30 9.87
CA THR A 5 -9.06 31.18 8.91
C THR A 5 -9.79 32.49 8.62
N GLY A 6 -11.09 32.55 8.93
CA GLY A 6 -11.96 33.66 8.51
C GLY A 6 -12.34 33.62 7.04
N ILE A 7 -11.92 32.59 6.31
CA ILE A 7 -12.21 32.39 4.88
C ILE A 7 -13.32 31.34 4.79
N ASP A 8 -14.50 31.77 4.36
CA ASP A 8 -15.58 30.87 4.00
C ASP A 8 -15.34 30.38 2.58
N ASP A 9 -14.97 29.09 2.44
CA ASP A 9 -14.71 28.43 1.16
C ASP A 9 -15.97 27.82 0.53
N GLY A 10 -17.11 28.02 1.21
CA GLY A 10 -18.40 27.48 0.77
C GLY A 10 -18.48 25.96 0.83
N GLU A 11 -17.60 25.30 1.60
CA GLU A 11 -17.76 23.90 1.95
C GLU A 11 -18.72 23.81 3.15
N GLU A 12 -19.90 23.32 2.89
CA GLU A 12 -20.88 22.96 3.92
C GLU A 12 -20.78 21.45 4.15
N GLU A 13 -20.50 21.08 5.41
CA GLU A 13 -20.62 19.70 5.85
C GLU A 13 -21.99 19.53 6.48
N THR A 14 -22.78 18.59 5.99
CA THR A 14 -24.00 18.17 6.67
C THR A 14 -23.60 17.37 7.90
N VAL A 15 -23.71 17.98 9.07
CA VAL A 15 -23.46 17.32 10.36
C VAL A 15 -24.79 16.91 10.97
N LEU A 16 -24.96 15.61 11.21
CA LEU A 16 -26.04 15.12 12.05
C LEU A 16 -25.63 15.28 13.52
N ASP A 17 -26.12 16.31 14.17
CA ASP A 17 -25.92 16.53 15.61
C ASP A 17 -26.97 15.71 16.41
N LEU A 18 -26.51 14.59 16.98
CA LEU A 18 -27.33 13.74 17.82
C LEU A 18 -27.18 14.17 19.27
N THR A 19 -28.19 14.85 19.82
CA THR A 19 -28.27 15.17 21.25
C THR A 19 -28.98 14.06 22.01
N VAL A 20 -28.41 13.66 23.14
CA VAL A 20 -29.01 12.66 24.04
C VAL A 20 -30.16 13.28 24.80
N LYS A 21 -31.26 12.56 25.01
CA LYS A 21 -32.41 13.03 25.84
C LYS A 21 -31.92 13.41 27.26
N LYS A 22 -32.48 14.48 27.81
CA LYS A 22 -32.20 14.88 29.21
C LYS A 22 -32.36 13.69 30.16
N GLY A 23 -31.32 13.43 30.98
CA GLY A 23 -31.28 12.30 31.91
C GLY A 23 -30.62 11.03 31.35
N MET A 24 -30.28 11.00 30.03
CA MET A 24 -29.53 9.92 29.39
C MET A 24 -28.11 10.34 29.02
N ASP A 25 -27.62 11.39 29.66
CA ASP A 25 -26.30 12.01 29.40
C ASP A 25 -25.12 11.21 29.95
N GLN A 26 -25.39 10.05 30.55
CA GLN A 26 -24.37 9.08 30.96
C GLN A 26 -24.81 7.69 30.52
N ALA A 27 -24.11 7.15 29.54
CA ALA A 27 -24.37 5.79 29.01
C ALA A 27 -23.14 4.93 29.06
N TRP A 28 -23.33 3.66 29.44
CA TRP A 28 -22.41 2.58 29.21
C TRP A 28 -22.99 1.69 28.10
N ILE A 29 -22.20 1.44 27.06
CA ILE A 29 -22.56 0.54 25.98
C ILE A 29 -21.45 -0.48 25.83
N GLY A 30 -21.78 -1.76 25.98
CA GLY A 30 -20.86 -2.86 25.84
C GLY A 30 -21.33 -3.86 24.79
N ASN A 31 -20.37 -4.45 24.08
CA ASN A 31 -20.60 -5.57 23.19
C ASN A 31 -19.47 -6.59 23.39
N VAL A 32 -19.82 -7.84 23.51
CA VAL A 32 -18.90 -8.99 23.56
C VAL A 32 -19.35 -9.96 22.48
N ASP A 33 -18.43 -10.32 21.58
CA ASP A 33 -18.65 -11.29 20.52
C ASP A 33 -17.62 -12.40 20.71
N LEU A 34 -18.06 -13.63 20.89
CA LEU A 34 -17.24 -14.81 21.07
C LEU A 34 -17.62 -15.83 20.00
N SER A 35 -16.65 -16.24 19.19
CA SER A 35 -16.85 -17.19 18.10
C SER A 35 -15.78 -18.27 18.15
N ILE A 36 -16.22 -19.51 17.97
CA ILE A 36 -15.37 -20.68 17.81
C ILE A 36 -15.74 -21.38 16.50
N GLY A 37 -14.78 -21.98 15.85
CA GLY A 37 -14.97 -22.65 14.57
C GLY A 37 -14.20 -23.96 14.47
N THR A 38 -14.40 -24.66 13.38
CA THR A 38 -13.64 -25.86 13.02
C THR A 38 -12.16 -25.50 12.76
N LYS A 39 -11.26 -26.51 12.85
CA LYS A 39 -9.81 -26.34 12.64
C LYS A 39 -9.20 -25.27 13.56
N ASP A 40 -9.60 -25.28 14.84
CA ASP A 40 -9.10 -24.38 15.90
C ASP A 40 -9.29 -22.89 15.55
N ARG A 41 -10.34 -22.54 14.80
CA ARG A 41 -10.68 -21.16 14.51
C ARG A 41 -11.42 -20.52 15.67
N TYR A 42 -11.02 -19.28 15.96
CA TYR A 42 -11.68 -18.45 16.97
C TYR A 42 -11.72 -16.99 16.55
N ALA A 43 -12.71 -16.26 17.01
CA ALA A 43 -12.77 -14.81 16.89
C ALA A 43 -13.50 -14.22 18.11
N GLU A 44 -12.80 -13.35 18.82
CA GLU A 44 -13.28 -12.72 20.05
C GLU A 44 -13.19 -11.21 19.90
N LYS A 45 -14.22 -10.48 20.29
CA LYS A 45 -14.25 -9.02 20.28
C LYS A 45 -14.94 -8.52 21.54
N ILE A 46 -14.38 -7.49 22.13
CA ILE A 46 -14.96 -6.76 23.24
C ILE A 46 -14.90 -5.27 22.94
N MET A 47 -15.98 -4.59 23.18
CA MET A 47 -16.06 -3.13 23.11
C MET A 47 -16.86 -2.61 24.31
N ILE A 48 -16.29 -1.68 25.04
CA ILE A 48 -16.94 -1.00 26.15
C ILE A 48 -16.78 0.49 25.93
N ASN A 49 -17.90 1.20 25.84
CA ASN A 49 -17.93 2.64 25.66
C ASN A 49 -18.62 3.29 26.86
N ARG A 50 -18.04 4.41 27.29
CA ARG A 50 -18.66 5.32 28.23
C ARG A 50 -18.83 6.67 27.56
N PHE A 51 -20.05 7.14 27.49
CA PHE A 51 -20.40 8.44 26.95
C PHE A 51 -20.96 9.32 28.05
N THR A 52 -20.50 10.57 28.10
CA THR A 52 -21.07 11.64 28.88
C THR A 52 -21.18 12.88 27.98
N ASN A 53 -21.85 13.94 28.41
CA ASN A 53 -21.98 15.17 27.62
C ASN A 53 -20.64 15.78 27.17
N LYS A 54 -19.57 15.57 27.93
CA LYS A 54 -18.25 16.16 27.65
C LYS A 54 -17.14 15.14 27.37
N ASN A 55 -17.34 13.88 27.79
CA ASN A 55 -16.29 12.86 27.73
C ASN A 55 -16.79 11.61 27.03
N GLN A 56 -15.95 11.07 26.19
CA GLN A 56 -16.15 9.79 25.55
C GLN A 56 -14.92 8.92 25.81
N MET A 57 -15.14 7.69 26.25
CA MET A 57 -14.08 6.71 26.47
C MET A 57 -14.49 5.38 25.83
N SER A 58 -13.55 4.73 25.16
CA SER A 58 -13.76 3.42 24.55
C SER A 58 -12.60 2.50 24.87
N LEU A 59 -12.92 1.32 25.40
CA LEU A 59 -11.99 0.20 25.49
C LEU A 59 -12.40 -0.81 24.43
N VAL A 60 -11.45 -1.22 23.60
CA VAL A 60 -11.67 -2.20 22.52
C VAL A 60 -10.62 -3.29 22.59
N GLY A 61 -11.04 -4.51 22.37
CA GLY A 61 -10.16 -5.68 22.28
C GLY A 61 -10.65 -6.63 21.21
N SER A 62 -9.75 -7.27 20.50
CA SER A 62 -10.08 -8.36 19.59
C SER A 62 -8.94 -9.36 19.46
N MET A 63 -9.30 -10.62 19.29
CA MET A 63 -8.36 -11.70 19.06
C MET A 63 -9.00 -12.71 18.09
N ASN A 64 -8.32 -13.06 17.01
CA ASN A 64 -8.82 -14.03 16.06
C ASN A 64 -7.72 -14.65 15.19
N ASN A 65 -8.02 -15.80 14.60
CA ASN A 65 -7.23 -16.47 13.57
C ASN A 65 -8.08 -16.78 12.30
N THR A 66 -9.10 -15.97 12.05
CA THR A 66 -10.07 -16.09 10.95
C THR A 66 -9.86 -15.08 9.84
N ASN A 67 -8.66 -14.50 9.71
CA ASN A 67 -8.33 -13.43 8.76
C ASN A 67 -9.12 -12.12 9.00
N ASP A 68 -9.80 -11.96 10.15
CA ASP A 68 -10.45 -10.71 10.51
C ASP A 68 -9.41 -9.73 11.10
N MET A 69 -9.35 -8.51 10.59
CA MET A 69 -8.40 -7.49 11.04
C MET A 69 -8.89 -6.68 12.25
N GLY A 70 -9.91 -7.15 12.95
CA GLY A 70 -10.47 -6.52 14.14
C GLY A 70 -11.67 -5.63 13.86
N PHE A 71 -11.91 -4.59 14.68
CA PHE A 71 -13.08 -3.72 14.53
C PHE A 71 -13.04 -2.95 13.20
N PRO A 72 -14.07 -3.07 12.35
CA PRO A 72 -14.16 -2.24 11.16
C PRO A 72 -14.41 -0.77 11.59
N GLY A 73 -13.66 0.14 11.03
CA GLY A 73 -14.01 1.56 11.07
C GLY A 73 -15.23 1.81 10.19
N GLY A 74 -16.41 1.93 10.81
CA GLY A 74 -17.63 2.41 10.17
C GLY A 74 -18.22 1.55 9.07
N GLY A 75 -19.37 0.96 9.35
CA GLY A 75 -20.32 0.46 8.38
C GLY A 75 -19.90 -0.76 7.57
N GLY A 76 -20.43 -1.90 7.90
CA GLY A 76 -20.29 -3.05 7.03
C GLY A 76 -20.60 -4.36 7.73
N GLY A 77 -21.44 -5.16 7.11
CA GLY A 77 -21.69 -6.55 7.44
C GLY A 77 -20.43 -7.42 7.35
N PRO A 78 -20.56 -8.72 7.51
CA PRO A 78 -19.45 -9.65 7.46
C PRO A 78 -18.65 -9.47 6.17
N ARG A 79 -17.34 -9.21 6.29
CA ARG A 79 -16.45 -9.09 5.15
C ARG A 79 -15.99 -10.48 4.73
N TRP A 80 -16.76 -11.09 3.87
CA TRP A 80 -16.36 -12.27 3.14
C TRP A 80 -15.29 -11.85 2.13
N GLY A 81 -14.11 -12.39 2.22
CA GLY A 81 -13.07 -12.04 1.25
C GLY A 81 -11.83 -12.91 1.39
N ALA A 82 -11.36 -13.40 0.25
CA ALA A 82 -10.09 -14.06 0.13
C ALA A 82 -8.96 -13.10 0.55
N ARG A 83 -8.05 -13.60 1.40
CA ARG A 83 -6.80 -12.92 1.75
C ARG A 83 -5.66 -13.88 1.53
N ASN A 84 -4.50 -13.35 1.16
CA ASN A 84 -3.31 -14.15 0.98
C ASN A 84 -2.86 -14.71 2.33
N GLY A 85 -2.99 -16.04 2.50
CA GLY A 85 -2.57 -16.77 3.66
C GLY A 85 -3.50 -16.70 4.89
N LEU A 86 -3.03 -17.29 5.97
CA LEU A 86 -3.70 -17.32 7.27
C LEU A 86 -3.20 -16.16 8.12
N ILE A 87 -4.12 -15.38 8.68
CA ILE A 87 -3.80 -14.23 9.52
C ILE A 87 -4.35 -14.45 10.91
N THR A 88 -3.46 -14.40 11.90
CA THR A 88 -3.80 -14.27 13.32
C THR A 88 -3.67 -12.80 13.71
N SER A 89 -4.69 -12.24 14.33
CA SER A 89 -4.72 -10.83 14.74
C SER A 89 -5.10 -10.73 16.22
N LYS A 90 -4.38 -9.88 16.97
CA LYS A 90 -4.75 -9.48 18.34
C LYS A 90 -4.67 -7.97 18.41
N MET A 91 -5.63 -7.36 19.09
CA MET A 91 -5.67 -5.90 19.26
C MET A 91 -6.22 -5.57 20.64
N ALA A 92 -5.61 -4.58 21.29
CA ALA A 92 -6.15 -3.89 22.44
C ALA A 92 -6.03 -2.38 22.22
N GLY A 93 -7.05 -1.63 22.55
CA GLY A 93 -7.05 -0.20 22.32
C GLY A 93 -7.90 0.56 23.33
N PHE A 94 -7.41 1.74 23.69
CA PHE A 94 -8.12 2.72 24.49
C PHE A 94 -8.22 4.03 23.72
N ASN A 95 -9.43 4.56 23.61
CA ASN A 95 -9.68 5.86 22.99
C ASN A 95 -10.38 6.76 24.01
N PHE A 96 -10.06 8.04 23.97
CA PHE A 96 -10.76 9.04 24.75
C PHE A 96 -10.95 10.33 23.96
N ALA A 97 -12.01 11.06 24.27
CA ALA A 97 -12.23 12.41 23.78
C ALA A 97 -12.92 13.23 24.87
N THR A 98 -12.49 14.47 25.03
CA THR A 98 -13.07 15.45 25.96
C THR A 98 -13.26 16.78 25.24
N THR A 99 -14.44 17.37 25.38
CA THR A 99 -14.78 18.61 24.70
C THR A 99 -15.30 19.62 25.76
N SER A 100 -14.71 20.80 25.72
CA SER A 100 -15.20 21.98 26.46
C SER A 100 -15.22 23.18 25.52
N ASP A 101 -15.74 24.32 25.99
CA ASP A 101 -15.90 25.53 25.17
C ASP A 101 -14.58 26.01 24.53
N LYS A 102 -13.48 25.86 25.25
CA LYS A 102 -12.16 26.36 24.83
C LYS A 102 -11.13 25.27 24.57
N LEU A 103 -11.38 24.05 25.03
CA LEU A 103 -10.40 22.97 24.95
C LEU A 103 -11.06 21.68 24.44
N GLU A 104 -10.52 21.14 23.36
CA GLU A 104 -10.86 19.82 22.86
C GLU A 104 -9.62 18.94 22.93
N THR A 105 -9.73 17.78 23.54
CA THR A 105 -8.65 16.78 23.57
C THR A 105 -9.18 15.43 23.13
N ASN A 106 -8.41 14.73 22.36
CA ASN A 106 -8.68 13.34 22.05
C ASN A 106 -7.37 12.56 21.89
N GLY A 107 -7.44 11.27 22.10
CA GLY A 107 -6.28 10.43 21.92
C GLY A 107 -6.65 8.97 21.92
N ASN A 108 -5.69 8.17 21.47
CA ASN A 108 -5.78 6.71 21.53
C ASN A 108 -4.41 6.09 21.77
N ILE A 109 -4.44 4.95 22.45
CA ILE A 109 -3.31 4.01 22.51
C ILE A 109 -3.83 2.69 21.97
N ARG A 110 -3.05 2.06 21.08
CA ARG A 110 -3.44 0.81 20.45
C ARG A 110 -2.25 -0.14 20.32
N TYR A 111 -2.39 -1.31 20.89
CA TYR A 111 -1.54 -2.46 20.64
C TYR A 111 -2.15 -3.30 19.52
N ARG A 112 -1.29 -3.79 18.61
CA ARG A 112 -1.67 -4.75 17.57
C ARG A 112 -0.59 -5.81 17.44
N TYR A 113 -1.04 -7.05 17.34
CA TYR A 113 -0.25 -8.18 16.89
C TYR A 113 -0.88 -8.74 15.61
N LYS A 114 -0.04 -9.06 14.64
CA LYS A 114 -0.44 -9.73 13.40
C LYS A 114 0.57 -10.83 13.08
N GLY A 115 0.10 -12.08 13.05
CA GLY A 115 0.82 -13.22 12.49
C GLY A 115 0.28 -13.52 11.10
N THR A 116 1.15 -13.84 10.15
CA THR A 116 0.76 -14.22 8.78
C THR A 116 1.51 -15.48 8.39
N ASP A 117 0.81 -16.45 7.83
CA ASP A 117 1.34 -17.64 7.17
C ASP A 117 0.79 -17.67 5.75
N SER A 118 1.68 -17.54 4.77
CA SER A 118 1.30 -17.48 3.37
C SER A 118 2.24 -18.26 2.49
N GLU A 119 1.67 -18.90 1.47
CA GLU A 119 2.41 -19.52 0.38
C GLU A 119 2.02 -18.85 -0.93
N THR A 120 3.00 -18.58 -1.77
CA THR A 120 2.82 -17.91 -3.07
C THR A 120 3.56 -18.68 -4.14
N ASN A 121 2.85 -19.05 -5.20
CA ASN A 121 3.43 -19.54 -6.44
C ASN A 121 3.35 -18.41 -7.47
N SER A 122 4.44 -18.16 -8.19
CA SER A 122 4.54 -17.09 -9.16
C SER A 122 5.15 -17.61 -10.46
N ALA A 123 4.56 -17.24 -11.57
CA ALA A 123 5.14 -17.41 -12.90
C ALA A 123 5.32 -16.03 -13.54
N THR A 124 6.49 -15.77 -14.10
CA THR A 124 6.86 -14.47 -14.66
C THR A 124 7.41 -14.66 -16.07
N GLN A 125 6.94 -13.85 -17.01
CA GLN A 125 7.52 -13.72 -18.34
C GLN A 125 8.17 -12.33 -18.48
N ASN A 126 9.44 -12.30 -18.79
CA ASN A 126 10.19 -11.07 -19.09
C ASN A 126 10.05 -10.71 -20.58
N PHE A 127 9.77 -9.42 -20.85
CA PHE A 127 9.59 -8.90 -22.21
C PHE A 127 10.86 -8.31 -22.81
N VAL A 128 11.93 -8.25 -22.03
CA VAL A 128 13.17 -7.55 -22.39
C VAL A 128 14.36 -8.49 -22.58
N THR A 129 14.12 -9.79 -22.59
CA THR A 129 15.15 -10.80 -22.85
C THR A 129 14.57 -11.99 -23.61
N SER A 130 15.37 -12.64 -24.46
CA SER A 130 15.06 -13.92 -25.10
C SER A 130 15.57 -15.09 -24.27
N THR A 131 16.73 -14.93 -23.61
CA THR A 131 17.32 -15.94 -22.73
C THR A 131 16.85 -15.71 -21.30
N GLY A 132 16.39 -16.77 -20.62
CA GLY A 132 15.84 -16.63 -19.28
C GLY A 132 14.55 -15.81 -19.22
N ALA A 133 13.76 -15.87 -20.29
CA ALA A 133 12.52 -15.09 -20.42
C ALA A 133 11.45 -15.51 -19.40
N PHE A 134 11.51 -16.74 -18.90
CA PHE A 134 10.51 -17.31 -18.02
C PHE A 134 11.12 -17.63 -16.65
N SER A 135 10.37 -17.37 -15.58
CA SER A 135 10.78 -17.72 -14.23
C SER A 135 9.58 -18.16 -13.40
N ASN A 136 9.69 -19.31 -12.77
CA ASN A 136 8.72 -19.80 -11.80
C ASN A 136 9.33 -19.77 -10.41
N SER A 137 8.53 -19.44 -9.40
CA SER A 137 8.97 -19.44 -8.01
C SER A 137 7.85 -19.88 -7.06
N ARG A 138 8.24 -20.54 -5.98
CA ARG A 138 7.40 -20.87 -4.84
C ARG A 138 8.02 -20.29 -3.59
N SER A 139 7.25 -19.57 -2.79
CA SER A 139 7.73 -19.02 -1.53
C SER A 139 6.74 -19.27 -0.40
N LYS A 140 7.25 -19.67 0.76
CA LYS A 140 6.53 -19.74 2.02
C LYS A 140 7.02 -18.62 2.92
N ASN A 141 6.08 -17.78 3.38
CA ASN A 141 6.39 -16.63 4.21
C ASN A 141 5.61 -16.70 5.52
N LEU A 142 6.33 -16.64 6.62
CA LEU A 142 5.79 -16.52 7.97
C LEU A 142 6.23 -15.15 8.51
N SER A 143 5.32 -14.39 9.10
CA SER A 143 5.69 -13.13 9.74
C SER A 143 4.89 -12.86 10.99
N ASN A 144 5.54 -12.27 11.98
CA ASN A 144 4.93 -11.79 13.21
C ASN A 144 5.26 -10.32 13.38
N SER A 145 4.24 -9.49 13.54
CA SER A 145 4.39 -8.06 13.76
C SER A 145 3.65 -7.65 15.02
N SER A 146 4.34 -6.98 15.93
CA SER A 146 3.75 -6.36 17.12
C SER A 146 3.97 -4.87 17.07
N SER A 147 2.95 -4.06 17.35
CA SER A 147 3.08 -2.61 17.37
C SER A 147 2.25 -1.97 18.46
N VAL A 148 2.80 -0.91 19.05
CA VAL A 148 2.09 0.03 19.93
C VAL A 148 2.10 1.39 19.26
N ASN A 149 0.92 2.00 19.11
CA ASN A 149 0.77 3.34 18.57
C ASN A 149 -0.01 4.19 19.55
N ALA A 150 0.50 5.37 19.86
CA ALA A 150 -0.15 6.36 20.69
C ALA A 150 -0.31 7.66 19.90
N ASN A 151 -1.52 8.20 19.86
CA ASN A 151 -1.83 9.47 19.22
C ASN A 151 -2.59 10.34 20.22
N PHE A 152 -2.28 11.62 20.23
CA PHE A 152 -2.94 12.61 21.04
C PHE A 152 -3.17 13.87 20.21
N LYS A 153 -4.32 14.52 20.42
CA LYS A 153 -4.64 15.83 19.84
C LYS A 153 -5.14 16.73 20.98
N LEU A 154 -4.58 17.91 21.06
CA LEU A 154 -5.07 19.00 21.86
C LEU A 154 -5.39 20.17 20.93
N GLU A 155 -6.62 20.68 21.00
CA GLU A 155 -7.06 21.87 20.30
C GLU A 155 -7.53 22.90 21.34
N TRP A 156 -6.81 24.01 21.40
CA TRP A 156 -7.07 25.09 22.32
C TRP A 156 -7.54 26.34 21.57
N LYS A 157 -8.69 26.87 21.99
CA LYS A 157 -9.36 28.04 21.43
C LYS A 157 -9.43 29.11 22.51
N PRO A 158 -8.32 29.84 22.82
CA PRO A 158 -8.28 30.82 23.88
C PRO A 158 -9.30 31.95 23.67
N ASP A 159 -9.51 32.35 22.46
CA ASP A 159 -10.46 33.36 22.00
C ASP A 159 -11.11 32.98 20.66
N THR A 160 -11.98 33.83 20.10
CA THR A 160 -12.70 33.60 18.86
C THR A 160 -11.81 33.74 17.61
N MET A 161 -10.61 34.27 17.73
CA MET A 161 -9.68 34.59 16.64
C MET A 161 -8.46 33.66 16.61
N THR A 162 -8.21 32.92 17.68
CA THR A 162 -7.03 32.10 17.85
C THR A 162 -7.42 30.62 17.96
N ASN A 163 -6.69 29.76 17.23
CA ASN A 163 -6.81 28.31 17.36
C ASN A 163 -5.41 27.70 17.36
N ILE A 164 -5.10 26.92 18.39
CA ILE A 164 -3.83 26.24 18.56
C ILE A 164 -4.10 24.74 18.61
N ILE A 165 -3.44 23.98 17.73
CA ILE A 165 -3.59 22.53 17.65
C ILE A 165 -2.23 21.90 17.85
N PHE A 166 -2.12 21.03 18.84
CA PHE A 166 -0.93 20.23 19.09
C PHE A 166 -1.24 18.73 18.91
N ARG A 167 -0.43 18.03 18.12
CA ARG A 167 -0.60 16.61 17.82
C ARG A 167 0.71 15.85 17.97
N PRO A 168 1.01 15.33 19.17
CA PRO A 168 2.07 14.35 19.34
C PRO A 168 1.58 12.95 18.97
N ASN A 169 2.47 12.14 18.43
CA ASN A 169 2.26 10.72 18.24
C ASN A 169 3.55 9.94 18.48
N GLY A 170 3.42 8.72 18.95
CA GLY A 170 4.54 7.79 19.15
C GLY A 170 4.18 6.40 18.63
N SER A 171 5.17 5.70 18.12
CA SER A 171 5.02 4.31 17.72
C SER A 171 6.26 3.48 18.06
N TYR A 172 6.00 2.24 18.41
CA TYR A 172 7.02 1.19 18.55
C TYR A 172 6.51 -0.05 17.83
N SER A 173 7.35 -0.66 17.01
CA SER A 173 7.00 -1.91 16.32
C SER A 173 8.18 -2.86 16.26
N VAL A 174 7.87 -4.16 16.38
CA VAL A 174 8.80 -5.28 16.21
C VAL A 174 8.23 -6.21 15.14
N ASN A 175 9.05 -6.60 14.19
CA ASN A 175 8.67 -7.51 13.13
C ASN A 175 9.69 -8.64 13.03
N ASN A 176 9.20 -9.88 12.98
CA ASN A 176 9.98 -11.06 12.69
C ASN A 176 9.43 -11.70 11.42
N GLY A 177 10.32 -12.10 10.53
CA GLY A 177 9.99 -12.76 9.28
C GLY A 177 10.81 -14.03 9.06
N TYR A 178 10.17 -15.01 8.47
CA TYR A 178 10.78 -16.21 7.94
C TYR A 178 10.31 -16.40 6.51
N SER A 179 11.22 -16.61 5.58
CA SER A 179 10.91 -16.89 4.19
C SER A 179 11.74 -18.07 3.69
N SER A 180 11.09 -19.01 3.03
CA SER A 180 11.73 -20.08 2.28
C SER A 180 11.24 -20.03 0.85
N SER A 181 12.14 -19.96 -0.13
CA SER A 181 11.79 -19.84 -1.53
C SER A 181 12.64 -20.75 -2.41
N SER A 182 12.01 -21.29 -3.45
CA SER A 182 12.64 -21.98 -4.56
C SER A 182 12.21 -21.28 -5.85
N SER A 183 13.14 -21.11 -6.79
CA SER A 183 12.85 -20.53 -8.10
C SER A 183 13.72 -21.14 -9.18
N ALA A 184 13.19 -21.17 -10.40
CA ALA A 184 13.91 -21.60 -11.60
C ALA A 184 13.66 -20.62 -12.74
N THR A 185 14.68 -20.38 -13.55
CA THR A 185 14.66 -19.54 -14.74
C THR A 185 14.83 -20.43 -15.99
N PHE A 186 14.03 -20.18 -17.02
CA PHE A 186 13.94 -21.03 -18.20
C PHE A 186 14.07 -20.22 -19.51
N ASN A 187 14.59 -20.87 -20.54
CA ASN A 187 14.70 -20.32 -21.90
C ASN A 187 13.42 -20.44 -22.72
N SER A 188 12.51 -21.36 -22.34
CA SER A 188 11.21 -21.58 -22.97
C SER A 188 10.10 -21.54 -21.93
N ASP A 189 8.85 -21.39 -22.35
CA ASP A 189 7.72 -21.44 -21.41
C ASP A 189 7.68 -22.81 -20.73
N PRO A 190 7.97 -22.87 -19.42
CA PRO A 190 8.06 -24.15 -18.73
C PRO A 190 6.69 -24.80 -18.52
N ASN A 191 5.60 -24.05 -18.64
CA ASN A 191 4.24 -24.59 -18.48
C ASN A 191 3.76 -25.36 -19.73
N GLU A 192 4.46 -25.23 -20.86
CA GLU A 192 4.26 -26.09 -22.05
C GLU A 192 4.97 -27.43 -21.90
N LEU A 193 5.95 -27.52 -20.98
CA LEU A 193 6.83 -28.70 -20.83
C LEU A 193 6.44 -29.55 -19.60
N SER A 194 5.81 -28.96 -18.60
CA SER A 194 5.50 -29.59 -17.31
C SER A 194 4.28 -28.97 -16.64
N ASP A 195 3.52 -29.79 -15.92
CA ASP A 195 2.40 -29.36 -15.10
C ASP A 195 2.85 -28.69 -13.77
N ASP A 196 4.03 -29.07 -13.24
CA ASP A 196 4.71 -28.41 -12.09
C ASP A 196 6.18 -28.16 -12.43
N PRO A 197 6.48 -27.11 -13.24
CA PRO A 197 7.82 -26.83 -13.73
C PRO A 197 8.86 -26.66 -12.62
N LEU A 198 8.46 -26.19 -11.46
CA LEU A 198 9.38 -25.94 -10.34
C LEU A 198 9.78 -27.23 -9.64
N ALA A 199 8.82 -28.15 -9.42
CA ALA A 199 9.12 -29.46 -8.85
C ALA A 199 10.02 -30.29 -9.81
N ASP A 200 9.77 -30.23 -11.11
CA ASP A 200 10.60 -30.87 -12.12
C ASP A 200 11.99 -30.23 -12.22
N ALA A 201 12.11 -28.90 -12.07
CA ALA A 201 13.40 -28.22 -12.00
C ALA A 201 14.19 -28.58 -10.73
N ASP A 202 13.52 -28.69 -9.59
CA ASP A 202 14.16 -29.10 -8.33
C ASP A 202 14.69 -30.54 -8.38
N SER A 203 13.99 -31.44 -9.10
CA SER A 203 14.40 -32.82 -9.33
C SER A 203 15.31 -33.02 -10.55
N LEU A 204 15.58 -31.97 -11.32
CA LEU A 204 16.33 -31.99 -12.60
C LEU A 204 15.74 -33.00 -13.58
N ALA A 205 14.43 -33.02 -13.72
CA ALA A 205 13.72 -33.96 -14.59
C ALA A 205 14.12 -33.81 -16.06
N SER A 206 14.22 -34.92 -16.78
CA SER A 206 14.75 -34.96 -18.18
C SER A 206 13.92 -34.17 -19.19
N ASN A 207 12.63 -33.95 -18.91
CA ASN A 207 11.73 -33.17 -19.79
C ASN A 207 11.97 -31.64 -19.71
N ILE A 208 12.64 -31.14 -18.68
CA ILE A 208 12.79 -29.71 -18.46
C ILE A 208 14.25 -29.25 -18.22
N VAL A 209 15.16 -30.17 -17.84
CA VAL A 209 16.52 -29.82 -17.41
C VAL A 209 17.32 -29.03 -18.45
N ASP A 210 17.14 -29.32 -19.74
CA ASP A 210 17.85 -28.65 -20.85
C ASP A 210 17.37 -27.19 -21.08
N TYR A 211 16.23 -26.82 -20.52
CA TYR A 211 15.68 -25.48 -20.62
C TYR A 211 15.99 -24.63 -19.41
N ILE A 212 16.59 -25.20 -18.35
CA ILE A 212 16.91 -24.49 -17.11
C ILE A 212 18.19 -23.67 -17.30
N VAL A 213 18.07 -22.34 -17.08
CA VAL A 213 19.21 -21.41 -17.05
C VAL A 213 19.84 -21.41 -15.65
N ASN A 214 19.03 -21.32 -14.62
CA ASN A 214 19.46 -21.45 -13.23
C ASN A 214 18.32 -21.89 -12.31
N THR A 215 18.70 -22.46 -11.16
CA THR A 215 17.79 -22.64 -10.02
C THR A 215 18.35 -21.95 -8.79
N ASN A 216 17.47 -21.43 -7.94
CA ASN A 216 17.85 -20.80 -6.69
C ASN A 216 16.96 -21.30 -5.55
N ALA A 217 17.60 -21.83 -4.51
CA ALA A 217 16.95 -22.17 -3.23
C ALA A 217 17.46 -21.22 -2.15
N SER A 218 16.55 -20.56 -1.44
CA SER A 218 16.89 -19.57 -0.42
C SER A 218 16.02 -19.73 0.82
N ILE A 219 16.63 -19.58 1.97
CA ILE A 219 15.96 -19.49 3.26
C ILE A 219 16.48 -18.29 4.01
N GLN A 220 15.60 -17.54 4.66
CA GLN A 220 15.95 -16.27 5.26
C GLN A 220 15.11 -16.03 6.51
N GLN A 221 15.75 -15.44 7.52
CA GLN A 221 15.05 -14.83 8.66
C GLN A 221 15.39 -13.36 8.77
N THR A 222 14.41 -12.57 9.19
CA THR A 222 14.53 -11.15 9.43
C THR A 222 13.98 -10.77 10.79
N TYR A 223 14.65 -9.85 11.43
CA TYR A 223 14.18 -9.16 12.63
C TYR A 223 14.28 -7.66 12.35
N SER A 224 13.27 -6.89 12.73
CA SER A 224 13.38 -5.44 12.75
C SER A 224 12.57 -4.85 13.89
N ASP A 225 13.16 -3.89 14.59
CA ASP A 225 12.44 -3.01 15.47
C ASP A 225 12.48 -1.56 14.96
N SER A 226 11.48 -0.79 15.26
CA SER A 226 11.44 0.63 14.97
C SER A 226 10.68 1.39 16.05
N LYS A 227 11.20 2.57 16.37
CA LYS A 227 10.63 3.50 17.34
C LYS A 227 10.59 4.89 16.72
N SER A 228 9.47 5.57 16.89
CA SER A 228 9.33 6.95 16.43
C SER A 228 8.51 7.80 17.38
N ILE A 229 8.90 9.07 17.49
CA ILE A 229 8.14 10.12 18.17
C ILE A 229 8.04 11.28 17.20
N ASN A 230 6.83 11.73 16.94
CA ASN A 230 6.54 12.89 16.12
C ASN A 230 5.63 13.85 16.84
N ALA A 231 5.79 15.14 16.57
CA ALA A 231 4.89 16.17 17.08
C ALA A 231 4.63 17.24 16.02
N SER A 232 3.41 17.76 15.98
CA SER A 232 3.08 18.91 15.16
C SER A 232 2.29 19.93 15.94
N LEU A 233 2.66 21.20 15.77
CA LEU A 233 1.99 22.38 16.32
C LEU A 233 1.47 23.22 15.16
N GLN A 234 0.21 23.61 15.21
CA GLN A 234 -0.39 24.55 14.28
C GLN A 234 -1.06 25.67 15.09
N ALA A 235 -0.68 26.90 14.84
CA ALA A 235 -1.30 28.07 15.42
C ALA A 235 -1.90 28.94 14.31
N ASN A 236 -3.20 29.19 14.37
CA ASN A 236 -3.93 30.02 13.43
C ASN A 236 -4.41 31.28 14.17
N ARG A 237 -4.19 32.43 13.57
CA ARG A 237 -4.67 33.71 14.09
C ARG A 237 -5.40 34.48 13.00
N LYS A 238 -6.68 34.76 13.21
CA LYS A 238 -7.42 35.76 12.43
C LYS A 238 -6.91 37.14 12.82
N LEU A 239 -6.53 37.94 11.84
CA LEU A 239 -6.08 39.30 12.02
C LEU A 239 -7.20 40.30 11.79
N SER A 240 -8.23 39.91 11.02
CA SER A 240 -9.43 40.68 10.77
C SER A 240 -10.62 39.81 10.38
N SER A 241 -11.81 40.35 10.37
CA SER A 241 -13.04 39.68 9.99
C SER A 241 -13.17 39.41 8.45
N ASN A 242 -12.38 40.11 7.63
CA ASN A 242 -12.42 39.99 6.17
C ASN A 242 -11.58 38.83 5.60
N GLY A 243 -11.04 37.95 6.47
CA GLY A 243 -10.26 36.77 6.09
C GLY A 243 -8.75 36.95 6.09
N ARG A 244 -8.23 38.13 6.55
CA ARG A 244 -6.81 38.29 6.84
C ARG A 244 -6.41 37.37 7.99
N ASN A 245 -5.45 36.48 7.74
CA ASN A 245 -5.02 35.52 8.74
C ASN A 245 -3.55 35.14 8.58
N ILE A 246 -2.99 34.64 9.66
CA ILE A 246 -1.66 34.07 9.71
C ILE A 246 -1.74 32.66 10.30
N THR A 247 -1.03 31.72 9.69
CA THR A 247 -0.93 30.34 10.17
C THR A 247 0.53 29.98 10.32
N PHE A 248 0.90 29.61 11.53
CA PHE A 248 2.21 29.01 11.81
C PHE A 248 2.05 27.50 12.01
N ARG A 249 2.93 26.72 11.38
CA ARG A 249 3.05 25.28 11.60
C ARG A 249 4.48 24.90 11.89
N ALA A 250 4.66 24.11 12.92
CA ALA A 250 5.93 23.46 13.25
C ALA A 250 5.70 21.95 13.35
N SER A 251 6.59 21.16 12.82
CA SER A 251 6.57 19.73 13.04
C SER A 251 7.98 19.18 13.18
N GLY A 252 8.12 18.12 13.97
CA GLY A 252 9.37 17.41 14.15
C GLY A 252 9.12 15.95 14.44
N GLY A 253 10.08 15.10 14.03
CA GLY A 253 10.04 13.67 14.25
C GLY A 253 11.44 13.10 14.41
N LEU A 254 11.56 12.15 15.32
CA LEU A 254 12.74 11.35 15.59
C LEU A 254 12.36 9.88 15.42
N SER A 255 13.17 9.13 14.68
CA SER A 255 13.00 7.69 14.58
C SER A 255 14.32 6.96 14.60
N GLY A 256 14.33 5.78 15.23
CA GLY A 256 15.42 4.84 15.23
C GLY A 256 14.92 3.46 14.85
N SER A 257 15.73 2.69 14.17
CA SER A 257 15.43 1.32 13.79
C SER A 257 16.67 0.44 13.86
N GLU A 258 16.47 -0.82 14.12
CA GLU A 258 17.48 -1.87 13.94
C GLU A 258 16.89 -2.97 13.07
N SER A 259 17.66 -3.46 12.11
CA SER A 259 17.26 -4.60 11.29
C SER A 259 18.37 -5.62 11.25
N LYS A 260 18.03 -6.90 11.47
CA LYS A 260 18.89 -8.07 11.33
C LYS A 260 18.32 -8.96 10.25
N GLN A 261 19.17 -9.53 9.41
CA GLN A 261 18.79 -10.49 8.38
C GLN A 261 19.84 -11.60 8.31
N LEU A 262 19.40 -12.83 8.43
CA LEU A 262 20.25 -14.01 8.29
C LEU A 262 19.70 -14.88 7.17
N SER A 263 20.54 -15.26 6.19
CA SER A 263 20.11 -15.98 5.02
C SER A 263 21.13 -17.03 4.57
N ALA A 264 20.61 -18.12 4.01
CA ALA A 264 21.36 -19.13 3.26
C ALA A 264 20.71 -19.33 1.89
N SER A 265 21.49 -19.19 0.82
CA SER A 265 20.99 -19.45 -0.53
C SER A 265 22.02 -20.21 -1.38
N ARG A 266 21.50 -20.99 -2.33
CA ARG A 266 22.29 -21.76 -3.29
C ARG A 266 21.75 -21.51 -4.70
N VAL A 267 22.61 -21.13 -5.62
CA VAL A 267 22.31 -21.00 -7.05
C VAL A 267 23.04 -22.09 -7.80
N LEU A 268 22.32 -22.85 -8.63
CA LEU A 268 22.86 -23.79 -9.63
C LEU A 268 22.68 -23.18 -11.01
N TYR A 269 23.73 -23.20 -11.83
CA TYR A 269 23.71 -22.65 -13.18
C TYR A 269 23.66 -23.79 -14.20
N THR A 270 22.78 -23.67 -15.19
CA THR A 270 22.63 -24.57 -16.34
C THR A 270 22.88 -26.05 -15.98
N PRO A 271 21.98 -26.67 -15.18
CA PRO A 271 22.26 -27.97 -14.56
C PRO A 271 22.55 -29.10 -15.56
N SER A 272 22.14 -28.94 -16.83
CA SER A 272 22.41 -29.89 -17.92
C SER A 272 23.82 -29.77 -18.54
N ASP A 273 24.52 -28.65 -18.30
CA ASP A 273 25.87 -28.43 -18.85
C ASP A 273 26.95 -28.83 -17.82
N PRO A 274 27.75 -29.88 -18.12
CA PRO A 274 28.85 -30.30 -17.24
C PRO A 274 29.96 -29.25 -17.08
N ASN A 275 30.04 -28.26 -17.99
CA ASN A 275 30.98 -27.15 -17.93
C ASN A 275 30.38 -25.89 -17.34
N ALA A 276 29.16 -25.95 -16.81
CA ALA A 276 28.50 -24.81 -16.19
C ALA A 276 29.30 -24.25 -15.00
N LYS A 277 29.05 -22.99 -14.68
CA LYS A 277 29.61 -22.35 -13.50
C LYS A 277 29.30 -23.17 -12.24
N ALA A 278 30.28 -23.33 -11.36
CA ALA A 278 30.10 -24.00 -10.10
C ALA A 278 28.98 -23.35 -9.24
N PRO A 279 28.29 -24.13 -8.41
CA PRO A 279 27.24 -23.60 -7.53
C PRO A 279 27.74 -22.43 -6.70
N THR A 280 26.90 -21.40 -6.59
CA THR A 280 27.17 -20.24 -5.75
C THR A 280 26.38 -20.35 -4.43
N TYR A 281 27.08 -20.26 -3.30
CA TYR A 281 26.48 -20.25 -1.97
C TYR A 281 26.61 -18.86 -1.37
N ASN A 282 25.49 -18.33 -0.81
CA ASN A 282 25.47 -17.06 -0.11
C ASN A 282 24.90 -17.26 1.28
N ASN A 283 25.80 -17.35 2.26
CA ASN A 283 25.51 -17.48 3.67
C ASN A 283 25.83 -16.15 4.33
N ARG A 284 24.83 -15.35 4.63
CA ARG A 284 25.02 -13.94 4.96
C ARG A 284 24.23 -13.51 6.17
N TYR A 285 24.87 -12.72 7.02
CA TYR A 285 24.22 -12.02 8.12
C TYR A 285 24.40 -10.51 7.95
N TYR A 286 23.30 -9.77 8.06
CA TYR A 286 23.30 -8.32 7.97
C TYR A 286 22.77 -7.71 9.25
N THR A 287 23.40 -6.64 9.72
CA THR A 287 22.84 -5.72 10.71
C THR A 287 22.74 -4.33 10.08
N THR A 288 21.63 -3.65 10.31
CA THR A 288 21.38 -2.33 9.73
C THR A 288 20.70 -1.43 10.76
N PRO A 289 21.46 -0.78 11.67
CA PRO A 289 20.94 0.31 12.47
C PRO A 289 20.64 1.53 11.59
N GLY A 290 19.50 2.16 11.84
CA GLY A 290 19.03 3.33 11.12
C GLY A 290 18.53 4.42 12.05
N GLU A 291 18.82 5.68 11.69
CA GLU A 291 18.33 6.87 12.37
C GLU A 291 17.71 7.83 11.36
N SER A 292 16.60 8.44 11.73
CA SER A 292 15.97 9.48 10.91
C SER A 292 15.41 10.59 11.77
N ASN A 293 15.77 11.83 11.43
CA ASN A 293 15.30 13.04 12.09
C ASN A 293 14.73 13.98 11.05
N ASN A 294 13.57 14.55 11.32
CA ASN A 294 12.97 15.54 10.44
C ASN A 294 12.34 16.67 11.24
N TYR A 295 12.39 17.88 10.70
CA TYR A 295 11.63 19.00 11.22
C TYR A 295 11.24 19.96 10.10
N SER A 296 10.11 20.65 10.29
CA SER A 296 9.69 21.69 9.37
C SER A 296 9.01 22.84 10.08
N LEU A 297 9.23 24.03 9.56
CA LEU A 297 8.60 25.28 9.98
C LEU A 297 7.93 25.91 8.78
N GLN A 298 6.66 26.27 8.92
CA GLN A 298 5.87 26.90 7.86
C GLN A 298 5.15 28.12 8.39
N LEU A 299 5.25 29.22 7.67
CA LEU A 299 4.47 30.41 7.87
C LEU A 299 3.61 30.68 6.63
N THR A 300 2.33 30.85 6.83
CA THR A 300 1.37 31.18 5.77
C THR A 300 0.62 32.44 6.14
N TYR A 301 0.64 33.42 5.27
CA TYR A 301 -0.10 34.67 5.39
C TYR A 301 -1.13 34.80 4.26
N SER A 302 -2.34 35.18 4.61
CA SER A 302 -3.43 35.41 3.65
C SER A 302 -3.92 36.85 3.75
N GLU A 303 -3.78 37.59 2.64
CA GLU A 303 -4.24 38.96 2.48
C GLU A 303 -5.50 39.03 1.63
N PRO A 304 -6.59 39.59 2.12
CA PRO A 304 -7.76 39.88 1.29
C PRO A 304 -7.47 41.07 0.37
N LEU A 305 -7.54 40.86 -0.95
CA LEU A 305 -7.38 41.91 -1.95
C LEU A 305 -8.71 42.62 -2.23
N TRP A 306 -9.77 41.81 -2.37
CA TRP A 306 -11.14 42.25 -2.61
C TRP A 306 -12.12 41.32 -1.87
N LYS A 307 -13.42 41.61 -2.01
CA LYS A 307 -14.44 40.74 -1.39
C LYS A 307 -14.25 39.30 -1.84
N GLN A 308 -14.00 38.41 -0.88
CA GLN A 308 -13.79 36.98 -1.08
C GLN A 308 -12.70 36.65 -2.14
N THR A 309 -11.66 37.47 -2.19
CA THR A 309 -10.51 37.29 -3.08
C THR A 309 -9.25 37.50 -2.25
N TYR A 310 -8.33 36.55 -2.29
CA TYR A 310 -7.19 36.49 -1.40
C TYR A 310 -5.90 36.21 -2.15
N LEU A 311 -4.82 36.85 -1.70
CA LEU A 311 -3.47 36.48 -2.05
C LEU A 311 -2.84 35.80 -0.84
N GLN A 312 -2.37 34.59 -1.04
CA GLN A 312 -1.74 33.79 0.02
C GLN A 312 -0.27 33.59 -0.29
N PHE A 313 0.57 33.96 0.65
CA PHE A 313 2.00 33.68 0.63
C PHE A 313 2.30 32.61 1.67
N SER A 314 3.10 31.60 1.32
CA SER A 314 3.56 30.57 2.23
C SER A 314 5.04 30.32 2.05
N TYR A 315 5.75 30.30 3.16
CA TYR A 315 7.14 29.84 3.21
C TYR A 315 7.25 28.66 4.16
N LYS A 316 7.83 27.56 3.68
CA LYS A 316 8.11 26.38 4.49
C LYS A 316 9.57 25.99 4.34
N PHE A 317 10.26 25.90 5.46
CA PHE A 317 11.55 25.25 5.57
C PHE A 317 11.35 23.83 6.09
N SER A 318 12.07 22.84 5.53
CA SER A 318 12.11 21.48 6.04
C SER A 318 13.51 20.90 5.94
N TYR A 319 13.89 20.22 6.98
CA TYR A 319 15.13 19.46 7.09
C TYR A 319 14.80 17.99 7.31
N SER A 320 15.54 17.11 6.65
CA SER A 320 15.52 15.68 6.93
C SER A 320 16.93 15.11 6.95
N TYR A 321 17.17 14.26 7.93
CA TYR A 321 18.40 13.51 8.15
C TYR A 321 18.06 12.02 8.18
N ASN A 322 18.82 11.22 7.44
CA ASN A 322 18.73 9.77 7.45
C ASN A 322 20.11 9.17 7.47
N LYS A 323 20.33 8.22 8.38
CA LYS A 323 21.56 7.46 8.50
C LYS A 323 21.25 5.97 8.51
N ASN A 324 22.00 5.21 7.72
CA ASN A 324 21.96 3.74 7.71
C ASN A 324 23.41 3.23 7.71
N ASP A 325 23.67 2.24 8.56
CA ASP A 325 24.98 1.61 8.70
C ASP A 325 24.84 0.10 8.58
N ARG A 326 24.74 -0.40 7.34
CA ARG A 326 24.65 -1.85 7.07
C ARG A 326 26.01 -2.50 7.19
N LYS A 327 26.17 -3.44 8.10
CA LYS A 327 27.30 -4.35 8.20
C LYS A 327 26.89 -5.73 7.71
N ALA A 328 27.72 -6.31 6.85
CA ALA A 328 27.52 -7.61 6.27
C ALA A 328 28.59 -8.59 6.75
N PHE A 329 28.16 -9.76 7.20
CA PHE A 329 29.04 -10.85 7.61
C PHE A 329 28.76 -12.06 6.71
N ILE A 330 29.81 -12.79 6.36
CA ILE A 330 29.74 -13.97 5.49
C ILE A 330 30.19 -15.20 6.29
N TYR A 331 29.46 -16.29 6.10
CA TYR A 331 29.90 -17.63 6.46
C TYR A 331 30.44 -18.37 5.23
N ASP A 332 31.38 -19.26 5.42
CA ASP A 332 31.90 -20.15 4.38
C ASP A 332 30.79 -20.99 3.73
N SER A 333 31.02 -21.43 2.50
CA SER A 333 30.08 -22.31 1.77
C SER A 333 29.81 -23.64 2.48
N GLN A 334 30.73 -24.13 3.28
CA GLN A 334 30.57 -25.38 4.05
C GLN A 334 29.45 -25.21 5.13
N ALA A 335 29.24 -24.00 5.64
CA ALA A 335 28.19 -23.69 6.61
C ALA A 335 26.77 -23.77 6.02
N TYR A 336 26.61 -23.89 4.70
CA TYR A 336 25.31 -23.78 4.04
C TYR A 336 24.25 -24.74 4.58
N LYS A 337 24.59 -26.03 4.74
CA LYS A 337 23.63 -27.05 5.18
C LYS A 337 23.18 -26.82 6.61
N ASP A 338 24.13 -26.61 7.52
CA ASP A 338 23.84 -26.42 8.94
C ASP A 338 23.08 -25.11 9.18
N LEU A 339 23.44 -24.06 8.44
CA LEU A 339 22.74 -22.78 8.49
C LEU A 339 21.31 -22.90 7.91
N GLN A 340 21.12 -23.63 6.82
CA GLN A 340 19.80 -23.85 6.22
C GLN A 340 18.90 -24.65 7.21
N GLU A 341 19.43 -25.70 7.82
CA GLU A 341 18.70 -26.53 8.78
C GLU A 341 18.37 -25.73 10.04
N SER A 342 19.32 -24.95 10.56
CA SER A 342 19.13 -24.11 11.71
C SER A 342 18.07 -23.03 11.48
N LEU A 343 18.10 -22.35 10.30
CA LEU A 343 17.09 -21.39 9.87
C LEU A 343 15.69 -22.01 9.75
N ALA A 344 15.58 -23.26 9.31
CA ALA A 344 14.31 -23.97 9.18
C ALA A 344 13.72 -24.35 10.55
N ASN A 345 14.58 -24.74 11.50
CA ASN A 345 14.18 -25.28 12.80
C ASN A 345 13.93 -24.17 13.85
N ASN A 346 14.75 -23.11 13.87
CA ASN A 346 14.68 -22.01 14.85
C ASN A 346 14.04 -20.76 14.25
N LYS A 347 12.76 -20.86 13.84
CA LYS A 347 12.04 -19.74 13.25
C LYS A 347 11.90 -18.58 14.24
N TYR A 348 12.23 -17.36 13.79
CA TYR A 348 12.14 -16.10 14.52
C TYR A 348 13.19 -15.86 15.61
N ASP A 349 14.21 -16.70 15.73
CA ASP A 349 15.27 -16.54 16.71
C ASP A 349 16.65 -16.50 16.01
N ILE A 350 16.98 -15.36 15.46
CA ILE A 350 18.26 -15.14 14.75
C ILE A 350 19.43 -15.29 15.74
N ASP A 351 19.29 -14.81 16.97
CA ASP A 351 20.40 -14.81 17.94
C ASP A 351 20.73 -16.26 18.35
N ALA A 352 19.73 -17.13 18.59
CA ALA A 352 19.96 -18.56 18.84
C ALA A 352 20.65 -19.28 17.67
N ILE A 353 20.34 -18.89 16.42
CA ILE A 353 21.02 -19.45 15.25
C ILE A 353 22.48 -19.00 15.20
N LEU A 354 22.76 -17.72 15.47
CA LEU A 354 24.12 -17.20 15.48
C LEU A 354 24.98 -17.88 16.56
N ASP A 355 24.42 -18.11 17.75
CA ASP A 355 25.06 -18.85 18.84
C ASP A 355 25.36 -20.31 18.44
N PHE A 356 24.39 -21.00 17.84
CA PHE A 356 24.59 -22.37 17.33
C PHE A 356 25.70 -22.43 16.26
N MET A 357 25.74 -21.50 15.32
CA MET A 357 26.75 -21.44 14.27
C MET A 357 28.15 -21.24 14.88
N GLN A 358 28.25 -20.38 15.89
CA GLN A 358 29.52 -20.13 16.59
C GLN A 358 29.98 -21.37 17.39
N GLU A 359 29.07 -22.02 18.10
CA GLU A 359 29.36 -23.27 18.85
C GLU A 359 29.75 -24.40 17.90
N SER A 360 29.23 -24.43 16.69
CA SER A 360 29.57 -25.40 15.64
C SER A 360 30.90 -25.10 14.95
N GLY A 361 31.60 -24.03 15.36
CA GLY A 361 32.93 -23.69 14.86
C GLY A 361 32.91 -22.87 13.55
N TYR A 362 31.76 -22.32 13.12
CA TYR A 362 31.68 -21.44 11.97
C TYR A 362 31.94 -19.99 12.36
N GLU A 363 32.97 -19.40 11.77
CA GLU A 363 33.33 -18.01 12.01
C GLU A 363 32.63 -17.05 11.03
N GLN A 364 32.19 -15.91 11.56
CA GLN A 364 31.66 -14.81 10.77
C GLN A 364 32.81 -13.90 10.29
N THR A 365 32.91 -13.67 8.99
CA THR A 365 33.87 -12.73 8.44
C THR A 365 33.15 -11.46 7.99
N LEU A 366 33.57 -10.31 8.52
CA LEU A 366 33.04 -9.00 8.06
C LEU A 366 33.41 -8.80 6.58
N SER A 367 32.41 -8.53 5.77
CA SER A 367 32.58 -8.25 4.34
C SER A 367 32.46 -6.76 4.08
N ASP A 368 33.58 -6.11 3.82
CA ASP A 368 33.59 -4.70 3.41
C ASP A 368 32.88 -4.49 2.06
N SER A 369 32.96 -5.48 1.16
CA SER A 369 32.32 -5.41 -0.17
C SER A 369 30.79 -5.40 -0.11
N LEU A 370 30.19 -5.98 0.90
CA LEU A 370 28.74 -6.02 1.11
C LEU A 370 28.26 -5.03 2.17
N SER A 371 29.18 -4.43 2.92
CA SER A 371 28.87 -3.43 3.95
C SER A 371 28.69 -2.05 3.32
N GLN A 372 27.74 -1.27 3.85
CA GLN A 372 27.32 -0.01 3.27
C GLN A 372 26.94 0.98 4.37
N PHE A 373 27.54 2.15 4.34
CA PHE A 373 27.17 3.28 5.17
C PHE A 373 26.61 4.40 4.32
N SER A 374 25.51 5.02 4.75
CA SER A 374 24.96 6.21 4.13
C SER A 374 24.44 7.19 5.16
N GLU A 375 24.79 8.46 5.00
CA GLU A 375 24.29 9.58 5.78
C GLU A 375 23.80 10.67 4.82
N TYR A 376 22.49 10.90 4.83
CA TYR A 376 21.82 11.82 3.93
C TYR A 376 21.20 12.98 4.70
N ARG A 377 21.51 14.21 4.27
CA ARG A 377 20.90 15.45 4.76
C ARG A 377 20.22 16.17 3.63
N ASN A 378 19.04 16.69 3.89
CA ASN A 378 18.27 17.39 2.90
C ASN A 378 17.61 18.64 3.48
N TYR A 379 17.82 19.78 2.82
CA TYR A 379 17.31 21.09 3.18
C TYR A 379 16.37 21.55 2.05
N ASN A 380 15.07 21.70 2.35
CA ASN A 380 14.08 22.16 1.39
C ASN A 380 13.49 23.49 1.81
N HIS A 381 13.36 24.39 0.85
CA HIS A 381 12.62 25.62 0.99
C HIS A 381 11.45 25.62 0.00
N ASP A 382 10.22 25.71 0.50
CA ASP A 382 9.02 25.85 -0.33
C ASP A 382 8.52 27.29 -0.22
N ILE A 383 8.60 28.05 -1.31
CA ILE A 383 8.08 29.41 -1.42
C ILE A 383 6.86 29.35 -2.33
N GLU A 384 5.68 29.59 -1.80
CA GLU A 384 4.42 29.45 -2.55
C GLU A 384 3.66 30.77 -2.57
N LEU A 385 3.22 31.16 -3.75
CA LEU A 385 2.28 32.25 -3.96
C LEU A 385 1.00 31.68 -4.59
N MET A 386 -0.14 31.94 -3.93
CA MET A 386 -1.44 31.42 -4.36
C MET A 386 -2.46 32.55 -4.42
N PHE A 387 -3.14 32.66 -5.54
CA PHE A 387 -4.29 33.53 -5.73
C PHE A 387 -5.57 32.73 -5.60
N ARG A 388 -6.49 33.18 -4.74
CA ARG A 388 -7.74 32.50 -4.40
C ARG A 388 -8.93 33.41 -4.64
N VAL A 389 -9.91 32.94 -5.38
CA VAL A 389 -11.20 33.60 -5.58
C VAL A 389 -12.30 32.65 -5.10
N ILE A 390 -13.13 33.12 -4.18
CA ILE A 390 -14.26 32.36 -3.64
C ILE A 390 -15.54 33.09 -4.00
N ARG A 391 -16.45 32.41 -4.67
CA ARG A 391 -17.77 32.95 -5.03
C ARG A 391 -18.83 31.89 -4.72
N LYS A 392 -20.07 32.31 -4.60
CA LYS A 392 -21.19 31.41 -4.31
C LYS A 392 -21.25 30.23 -5.29
N LYS A 393 -20.97 30.47 -6.57
CA LYS A 393 -21.02 29.42 -7.61
C LYS A 393 -19.67 28.82 -7.97
N TYR A 394 -18.55 29.46 -7.67
CA TYR A 394 -17.26 28.91 -8.03
C TYR A 394 -16.15 29.30 -7.07
N ASN A 395 -15.18 28.41 -6.93
CA ASN A 395 -13.92 28.64 -6.25
C ASN A 395 -12.79 28.41 -7.25
N PHE A 396 -11.85 29.34 -7.30
CA PHE A 396 -10.70 29.27 -8.18
C PHE A 396 -9.43 29.54 -7.37
N ASN A 397 -8.49 28.61 -7.38
CA ASN A 397 -7.20 28.74 -6.73
C ASN A 397 -6.13 28.47 -7.79
N VAL A 398 -5.22 29.39 -8.00
CA VAL A 398 -4.05 29.22 -8.84
C VAL A 398 -2.81 29.61 -8.07
N GLY A 399 -1.79 28.80 -8.13
CA GLY A 399 -0.56 29.03 -7.37
C GLY A 399 0.68 28.53 -8.09
N VAL A 400 1.80 29.05 -7.68
CA VAL A 400 3.11 28.62 -8.11
C VAL A 400 3.99 28.45 -6.86
N LYS A 401 4.73 27.35 -6.82
CA LYS A 401 5.66 27.04 -5.76
C LYS A 401 7.06 26.93 -6.33
N ALA A 402 8.00 27.71 -5.79
CA ALA A 402 9.42 27.58 -6.02
C ALA A 402 10.03 26.72 -4.89
N MET A 403 10.87 25.76 -5.25
CA MET A 403 11.38 24.76 -4.32
C MET A 403 12.91 24.61 -4.49
N PRO A 404 13.73 25.57 -3.99
CA PRO A 404 15.16 25.34 -3.85
C PRO A 404 15.43 24.25 -2.81
N GLN A 405 16.27 23.32 -3.16
CA GLN A 405 16.65 22.18 -2.36
C GLN A 405 18.15 21.99 -2.40
N TYR A 406 18.77 21.82 -1.24
CA TYR A 406 20.15 21.40 -1.09
C TYR A 406 20.20 20.05 -0.36
N SER A 407 21.01 19.11 -0.87
CA SER A 407 21.13 17.77 -0.31
C SER A 407 22.59 17.35 -0.28
N THR A 408 22.99 16.67 0.80
CA THR A 408 24.33 16.06 0.91
C THR A 408 24.21 14.57 1.21
N LEU A 409 25.14 13.78 0.68
CA LEU A 409 25.28 12.36 0.93
C LEU A 409 26.73 12.02 1.25
N ASN A 410 26.99 11.51 2.46
CA ASN A 410 28.18 10.78 2.81
C ASN A 410 27.93 9.29 2.61
N TYR A 411 28.82 8.64 1.88
CA TYR A 411 28.66 7.26 1.49
C TYR A 411 29.94 6.46 1.60
N LYS A 412 29.84 5.26 2.17
CA LYS A 412 30.94 4.28 2.22
C LYS A 412 30.43 2.94 1.70
N TYR A 413 31.16 2.36 0.75
CA TYR A 413 30.85 1.07 0.15
C TYR A 413 32.12 0.36 -0.29
N MET A 414 32.17 -0.96 -0.19
CA MET A 414 33.33 -1.80 -0.50
C MET A 414 34.59 -1.37 0.29
N GLY A 415 34.42 -0.97 1.57
CA GLY A 415 35.53 -0.47 2.39
C GLY A 415 36.06 0.92 2.01
N LYS A 416 35.56 1.52 0.91
CA LYS A 416 36.00 2.82 0.39
C LYS A 416 35.04 3.92 0.79
N GLU A 417 35.55 5.02 1.31
CA GLU A 417 34.82 6.27 1.48
C GLU A 417 34.79 7.03 0.16
N TYR A 418 33.57 7.41 -0.26
CA TYR A 418 33.35 8.26 -1.43
C TYR A 418 33.36 9.72 -0.99
N PRO A 419 33.85 10.67 -1.84
CA PRO A 419 33.71 12.09 -1.56
C PRO A 419 32.25 12.44 -1.26
N GLU A 420 32.02 13.39 -0.34
CA GLU A 420 30.68 13.89 -0.08
C GLU A 420 30.06 14.40 -1.39
N ILE A 421 28.89 13.90 -1.69
CA ILE A 421 28.13 14.34 -2.85
C ILE A 421 27.14 15.38 -2.38
N ASP A 422 27.23 16.57 -2.94
CA ASP A 422 26.27 17.64 -2.76
C ASP A 422 25.46 17.90 -4.03
N ARG A 423 24.25 18.35 -3.85
CA ARG A 423 23.34 18.60 -4.95
C ARG A 423 22.40 19.75 -4.65
N ASP A 424 22.47 20.77 -5.51
CA ASP A 424 21.52 21.85 -5.57
C ASP A 424 20.48 21.60 -6.65
N VAL A 425 19.21 21.77 -6.30
CA VAL A 425 18.09 21.60 -7.23
C VAL A 425 17.09 22.74 -7.03
N PHE A 426 16.66 23.32 -8.13
CA PHE A 426 15.59 24.32 -8.14
C PHE A 426 14.42 23.83 -8.99
N ASN A 427 13.25 23.71 -8.36
CA ASN A 427 12.03 23.27 -9.03
C ASN A 427 10.93 24.32 -8.94
N ILE A 428 10.11 24.40 -9.98
CA ILE A 428 8.90 25.22 -10.01
C ILE A 428 7.71 24.29 -10.26
N THR A 429 6.72 24.33 -9.37
CA THR A 429 5.53 23.50 -9.48
C THR A 429 4.27 24.35 -9.47
N PRO A 430 3.58 24.48 -10.61
CA PRO A 430 2.30 25.17 -10.67
C PRO A 430 1.18 24.30 -10.12
N THR A 431 0.16 24.94 -9.55
CA THR A 431 -1.06 24.30 -9.06
C THR A 431 -2.28 25.10 -9.52
N LEU A 432 -3.37 24.38 -9.82
CA LEU A 432 -4.67 24.99 -10.12
C LEU A 432 -5.76 24.10 -9.55
N ASP A 433 -6.69 24.71 -8.83
CA ASP A 433 -7.91 24.06 -8.35
C ASP A 433 -9.10 24.95 -8.70
N PHE A 434 -10.01 24.42 -9.47
CA PHE A 434 -11.23 25.11 -9.89
C PHE A 434 -12.43 24.25 -9.53
N ARG A 435 -13.38 24.81 -8.79
CA ARG A 435 -14.64 24.18 -8.44
C ARG A 435 -15.78 25.07 -8.92
N TYR A 436 -16.76 24.46 -9.57
CA TYR A 436 -17.98 25.12 -9.99
C TYR A 436 -19.19 24.37 -9.43
N LYS A 437 -20.05 25.07 -8.71
CA LYS A 437 -21.32 24.58 -8.18
C LYS A 437 -22.44 24.94 -9.17
N PHE A 438 -23.02 23.93 -9.80
CA PHE A 438 -24.24 24.10 -10.62
C PHE A 438 -25.43 24.36 -9.71
N SER A 439 -25.48 23.64 -8.56
CA SER A 439 -26.42 23.76 -7.46
C SER A 439 -25.74 23.32 -6.16
N ASP A 440 -26.48 23.32 -5.04
CA ASP A 440 -25.97 22.82 -3.75
C ASP A 440 -25.70 21.29 -3.75
N ILE A 441 -26.35 20.56 -4.70
CA ILE A 441 -26.24 19.11 -4.87
C ILE A 441 -25.41 18.70 -6.10
N SER A 442 -24.95 19.64 -6.92
CA SER A 442 -24.21 19.35 -8.16
C SER A 442 -22.99 20.24 -8.31
N GLN A 443 -21.82 19.62 -8.46
CA GLN A 443 -20.57 20.35 -8.63
C GLN A 443 -19.59 19.65 -9.57
N LEU A 444 -18.77 20.49 -10.23
CA LEU A 444 -17.63 20.09 -11.02
C LEU A 444 -16.36 20.63 -10.36
N ARG A 445 -15.34 19.80 -10.24
CA ARG A 445 -14.03 20.22 -9.78
C ARG A 445 -12.95 19.79 -10.76
N PHE A 446 -12.13 20.72 -11.16
CA PHE A 446 -10.92 20.48 -11.94
C PHE A 446 -9.69 20.78 -11.10
N ASN A 447 -8.72 19.87 -11.06
CA ASN A 447 -7.49 20.03 -10.33
C ASN A 447 -6.29 19.70 -11.23
N TYR A 448 -5.36 20.62 -11.34
CA TYR A 448 -4.05 20.40 -11.94
C TYR A 448 -2.97 20.55 -10.90
N ARG A 449 -2.03 19.63 -10.89
CA ARG A 449 -0.87 19.67 -10.00
C ARG A 449 0.39 19.19 -10.71
N GLY A 450 1.40 20.05 -10.79
CA GLY A 450 2.77 19.70 -11.12
C GLY A 450 3.49 19.18 -9.86
N ARG A 451 4.31 18.15 -10.00
CA ARG A 451 5.14 17.63 -8.94
C ARG A 451 6.50 17.19 -9.46
N THR A 452 7.56 17.63 -8.81
CA THR A 452 8.91 17.13 -9.05
C THR A 452 9.25 16.02 -8.05
N SER A 453 9.95 14.98 -8.52
CA SER A 453 10.52 13.93 -7.69
C SER A 453 12.02 13.81 -7.99
N GLN A 454 12.84 13.83 -6.94
CA GLN A 454 14.27 13.63 -7.05
C GLN A 454 14.61 12.15 -7.19
N PRO A 455 15.68 11.78 -7.94
CA PRO A 455 16.27 10.45 -7.85
C PRO A 455 16.72 10.18 -6.41
N SER A 456 16.70 8.91 -6.00
CA SER A 456 17.40 8.52 -4.78
C SER A 456 18.87 8.87 -4.88
N MET A 457 19.46 9.41 -3.81
CA MET A 457 20.88 9.74 -3.80
C MET A 457 21.76 8.49 -4.01
N THR A 458 21.33 7.33 -3.54
CA THR A 458 22.01 6.05 -3.79
C THR A 458 22.02 5.66 -5.27
N ASN A 459 20.98 6.01 -6.03
CA ASN A 459 20.95 5.79 -7.47
C ASN A 459 21.90 6.69 -8.26
N LEU A 460 22.36 7.79 -7.65
CA LEU A 460 23.31 8.73 -8.25
C LEU A 460 24.78 8.32 -8.02
N LEU A 461 25.03 7.33 -7.19
CA LEU A 461 26.38 6.82 -6.96
C LEU A 461 26.80 5.95 -8.15
N ASP A 462 28.05 6.09 -8.60
CA ASP A 462 28.63 5.21 -9.62
C ASP A 462 29.17 3.94 -8.95
N ILE A 463 28.26 3.09 -8.52
CA ILE A 463 28.57 1.82 -7.84
C ILE A 463 27.77 0.67 -8.42
N THR A 464 28.33 -0.52 -8.27
CA THR A 464 27.69 -1.79 -8.61
C THR A 464 27.42 -2.54 -7.31
N ASP A 465 26.16 -2.83 -7.01
CA ASP A 465 25.72 -3.67 -5.90
C ASP A 465 25.45 -5.09 -6.44
N ASP A 466 26.32 -6.01 -6.13
CA ASP A 466 26.27 -7.45 -6.46
C ASP A 466 25.92 -8.31 -5.24
N SER A 467 25.33 -7.71 -4.23
CA SER A 467 24.88 -8.42 -3.00
C SER A 467 23.92 -9.55 -3.29
N ASP A 468 23.12 -9.43 -4.34
CA ASP A 468 22.37 -10.53 -4.96
C ASP A 468 23.06 -10.91 -6.29
N PRO A 469 23.69 -12.09 -6.37
CA PRO A 469 24.50 -12.47 -7.53
C PRO A 469 23.67 -12.71 -8.80
N LEU A 470 22.36 -12.85 -8.71
CA LEU A 470 21.46 -12.95 -9.86
C LEU A 470 20.79 -11.61 -10.22
N ASN A 471 20.89 -10.60 -9.35
CA ASN A 471 20.26 -9.30 -9.54
C ASN A 471 21.22 -8.16 -9.19
N ILE A 472 22.15 -7.88 -10.06
CA ILE A 472 23.13 -6.81 -9.92
C ILE A 472 22.46 -5.45 -10.13
N LYS A 473 22.75 -4.47 -9.28
CA LYS A 473 22.26 -3.11 -9.41
C LYS A 473 23.40 -2.14 -9.64
N LYS A 474 23.25 -1.26 -10.63
CA LYS A 474 24.19 -0.17 -10.92
C LYS A 474 23.54 1.17 -10.65
N GLY A 475 24.30 2.11 -10.14
CA GLY A 475 23.87 3.50 -10.04
C GLY A 475 24.04 4.27 -11.35
N ASN A 476 23.55 5.51 -11.39
CA ASN A 476 23.68 6.41 -12.53
C ASN A 476 23.75 7.88 -12.06
N PRO A 477 24.95 8.47 -12.02
CA PRO A 477 25.14 9.87 -11.63
C PRO A 477 24.44 10.89 -12.54
N GLY A 478 24.14 10.50 -13.78
CA GLY A 478 23.48 11.35 -14.77
C GLY A 478 21.96 11.53 -14.61
N LEU A 479 21.35 10.96 -13.57
CA LEU A 479 19.91 11.04 -13.37
C LEU A 479 19.44 12.46 -13.08
N LYS A 480 18.39 12.87 -13.80
CA LYS A 480 17.69 14.14 -13.64
C LYS A 480 16.41 13.95 -12.83
N PRO A 481 15.93 14.98 -12.13
CA PRO A 481 14.62 14.97 -11.51
C PRO A 481 13.51 14.68 -12.51
N SER A 482 12.53 13.91 -12.08
CA SER A 482 11.31 13.69 -12.85
C SER A 482 10.27 14.77 -12.53
N PHE A 483 9.44 15.13 -13.53
CA PHE A 483 8.34 16.05 -13.36
C PHE A 483 7.03 15.43 -13.84
N THR A 484 6.11 15.26 -12.90
CA THR A 484 4.79 14.67 -13.17
C THR A 484 3.71 15.73 -13.23
N ASN A 485 2.98 15.78 -14.34
CA ASN A 485 1.77 16.56 -14.50
C ASN A 485 0.57 15.66 -14.23
N THR A 486 -0.32 16.10 -13.34
CA THR A 486 -1.55 15.37 -13.03
C THR A 486 -2.75 16.30 -13.18
N PHE A 487 -3.69 15.91 -14.03
CA PHE A 487 -4.96 16.56 -14.26
C PHE A 487 -6.07 15.67 -13.73
N ARG A 488 -7.02 16.24 -12.99
CA ARG A 488 -8.16 15.51 -12.44
C ARG A 488 -9.43 16.30 -12.63
N LEU A 489 -10.47 15.63 -13.07
CA LEU A 489 -11.81 16.16 -13.20
C LEU A 489 -12.76 15.31 -12.38
N PHE A 490 -13.48 15.95 -11.48
CA PHE A 490 -14.52 15.34 -10.65
C PHE A 490 -15.85 16.00 -10.95
N TYR A 491 -16.86 15.20 -11.15
CA TYR A 491 -18.24 15.65 -11.18
C TYR A 491 -19.07 14.79 -10.23
N ASN A 492 -19.85 15.43 -9.40
CA ASN A 492 -20.84 14.75 -8.59
C ASN A 492 -22.17 15.49 -8.59
N ASN A 493 -23.24 14.72 -8.56
CA ASN A 493 -24.61 15.19 -8.43
C ASN A 493 -25.37 14.19 -7.56
N PHE A 494 -26.22 14.70 -6.67
CA PHE A 494 -27.08 13.88 -5.82
C PHE A 494 -28.50 14.44 -5.83
N ILE A 495 -29.49 13.61 -6.19
CA ILE A 495 -30.92 13.96 -6.25
C ILE A 495 -31.60 13.20 -5.10
N PRO A 496 -31.95 13.87 -3.99
CA PRO A 496 -32.45 13.22 -2.77
C PRO A 496 -33.73 12.42 -2.97
N ASP A 497 -34.69 13.00 -3.70
CA ASP A 497 -36.03 12.43 -3.89
C ASP A 497 -36.03 11.04 -4.54
N ARG A 498 -34.99 10.73 -5.32
CA ARG A 498 -34.82 9.45 -6.00
C ARG A 498 -33.64 8.66 -5.43
N GLN A 499 -32.98 9.13 -4.37
CA GLN A 499 -31.71 8.61 -3.88
C GLN A 499 -30.70 8.40 -5.03
N GLN A 500 -30.75 9.29 -6.03
CA GLN A 500 -29.98 9.16 -7.26
C GLN A 500 -28.68 9.93 -7.14
N SER A 501 -27.56 9.26 -7.41
CA SER A 501 -26.24 9.90 -7.42
C SER A 501 -25.48 9.56 -8.68
N TYR A 502 -24.79 10.58 -9.22
CA TYR A 502 -23.83 10.45 -10.30
C TYR A 502 -22.48 10.94 -9.78
N MET A 503 -21.45 10.12 -9.92
CA MET A 503 -20.09 10.52 -9.62
C MET A 503 -19.16 10.10 -10.75
N THR A 504 -18.44 11.06 -11.30
CA THR A 504 -17.45 10.84 -12.35
C THR A 504 -16.11 11.38 -11.89
N HIS A 505 -15.07 10.60 -12.07
CA HIS A 505 -13.69 11.03 -11.86
C HIS A 505 -12.86 10.63 -13.08
N ILE A 506 -12.24 11.61 -13.73
CA ILE A 506 -11.32 11.40 -14.85
C ILE A 506 -9.96 11.95 -14.43
N TYR A 507 -8.90 11.22 -14.72
CA TYR A 507 -7.55 11.69 -14.50
C TYR A 507 -6.65 11.38 -15.68
N PHE A 508 -5.69 12.28 -15.90
CA PHE A 508 -4.58 12.08 -16.83
C PHE A 508 -3.28 12.44 -16.11
N SER A 509 -2.27 11.59 -16.26
CA SER A 509 -0.96 11.82 -15.66
C SER A 509 0.13 11.51 -16.68
N THR A 510 1.12 12.40 -16.79
CA THR A 510 2.31 12.20 -17.64
C THR A 510 3.56 12.63 -16.88
N THR A 511 4.63 11.86 -17.04
CA THR A 511 5.90 12.12 -16.36
C THR A 511 6.99 12.41 -17.39
N LYS A 512 7.62 13.57 -17.24
CA LYS A 512 8.83 13.95 -17.98
C LYS A 512 10.05 13.52 -17.18
N ASN A 513 11.08 13.00 -17.85
CA ASN A 513 12.29 12.44 -17.23
C ASN A 513 11.96 11.40 -16.15
N ASP A 514 10.98 10.54 -16.40
CA ASP A 514 10.65 9.46 -15.48
C ASP A 514 11.88 8.55 -15.28
N ILE A 515 12.00 7.96 -14.09
CA ILE A 515 13.11 7.08 -13.77
C ILE A 515 12.63 5.65 -13.96
N SER A 516 13.16 5.00 -14.97
CA SER A 516 12.89 3.60 -15.30
C SER A 516 14.19 2.81 -15.33
N ASN A 517 14.12 1.53 -15.06
CA ASN A 517 15.28 0.67 -15.10
C ASN A 517 15.57 0.20 -16.52
N MET A 518 16.82 0.27 -16.94
CA MET A 518 17.37 -0.53 -18.02
C MET A 518 17.78 -1.87 -17.43
N ILE A 519 17.39 -2.95 -18.08
CA ILE A 519 17.72 -4.30 -17.66
C ILE A 519 18.53 -4.95 -18.77
N SER A 520 19.66 -5.57 -18.40
CA SER A 520 20.44 -6.46 -19.25
C SER A 520 20.58 -7.83 -18.59
N TYR A 521 20.72 -8.86 -19.39
CA TYR A 521 20.89 -10.24 -18.96
C TYR A 521 22.18 -10.81 -19.51
N ASP A 522 22.92 -11.53 -18.69
CA ASP A 522 23.98 -12.42 -19.14
C ASP A 522 23.37 -13.73 -19.63
N GLU A 523 23.55 -14.03 -20.90
CA GLU A 523 22.92 -15.19 -21.56
C GLU A 523 23.41 -16.54 -21.02
N THR A 524 24.60 -16.58 -20.44
CA THR A 524 25.22 -17.80 -19.93
C THR A 524 24.77 -18.12 -18.52
N THR A 525 24.67 -17.08 -17.67
CA THR A 525 24.39 -17.23 -16.24
C THR A 525 22.99 -16.85 -15.84
N GLY A 526 22.25 -16.15 -16.71
CA GLY A 526 20.95 -15.58 -16.42
C GLY A 526 21.01 -14.43 -15.40
N VAL A 527 22.20 -13.88 -15.15
CA VAL A 527 22.39 -12.75 -14.21
C VAL A 527 21.75 -11.51 -14.80
N LYS A 528 20.86 -10.91 -14.03
CA LYS A 528 20.18 -9.67 -14.39
C LYS A 528 20.93 -8.46 -13.83
N THR A 529 21.32 -7.52 -14.69
CA THR A 529 21.85 -6.21 -14.29
C THR A 529 20.79 -5.14 -14.50
N THR A 530 20.58 -4.32 -13.48
CA THR A 530 19.58 -3.25 -13.48
C THR A 530 20.23 -1.91 -13.25
N GLN A 531 19.98 -0.91 -14.12
CA GLN A 531 20.48 0.44 -13.99
C GLN A 531 19.34 1.46 -14.17
N PRO A 532 19.12 2.41 -13.24
CA PRO A 532 18.11 3.45 -13.39
C PRO A 532 18.53 4.48 -14.46
N MET A 533 17.58 4.84 -15.32
CA MET A 533 17.77 5.82 -16.40
C MET A 533 16.56 6.73 -16.52
N ASN A 534 16.75 7.98 -16.96
CA ASN A 534 15.65 8.86 -17.27
C ASN A 534 15.02 8.51 -18.61
N ILE A 535 13.70 8.38 -18.64
CA ILE A 535 12.94 8.05 -19.83
C ILE A 535 11.72 8.98 -19.98
N ASN A 536 11.32 9.22 -21.23
CA ASN A 536 10.09 9.95 -21.56
C ASN A 536 9.12 9.04 -22.31
N GLY A 537 7.82 9.27 -22.08
CA GLY A 537 6.76 8.54 -22.76
C GLY A 537 5.81 7.82 -21.81
N ASN A 538 6.09 7.82 -20.49
CA ASN A 538 5.19 7.26 -19.49
C ASN A 538 4.00 8.19 -19.24
N TRP A 539 2.80 7.67 -19.46
CA TRP A 539 1.55 8.37 -19.18
C TRP A 539 0.42 7.38 -18.92
N ASN A 540 -0.56 7.85 -18.19
CA ASN A 540 -1.78 7.10 -17.96
C ASN A 540 -3.00 8.02 -17.97
N ILE A 541 -4.11 7.48 -18.44
CA ILE A 541 -5.42 8.10 -18.39
C ILE A 541 -6.40 7.09 -17.78
N GLY A 542 -7.29 7.56 -16.93
CA GLY A 542 -8.32 6.71 -16.38
C GLY A 542 -9.56 7.50 -16.04
N GLY A 543 -10.66 6.77 -15.94
CA GLY A 543 -11.95 7.30 -15.56
C GLY A 543 -12.72 6.29 -14.73
N MET A 544 -13.55 6.79 -13.83
CA MET A 544 -14.57 6.01 -13.14
C MET A 544 -15.89 6.76 -13.18
N PHE A 545 -16.95 6.00 -13.34
CA PHE A 545 -18.32 6.46 -13.27
C PHE A 545 -19.09 5.59 -12.29
N ASN A 546 -19.74 6.22 -11.34
CA ASN A 546 -20.60 5.56 -10.38
C ASN A 546 -22.00 6.16 -10.53
N PHE A 547 -22.99 5.30 -10.66
CA PHE A 547 -24.38 5.67 -10.73
C PHE A 547 -25.19 4.80 -9.78
N ASN A 548 -25.95 5.44 -8.89
CA ASN A 548 -26.86 4.78 -7.96
C ASN A 548 -28.23 5.43 -8.10
N THR A 549 -29.29 4.63 -8.10
CA THR A 549 -30.67 5.14 -8.10
C THR A 549 -31.61 4.15 -7.46
N ALA A 550 -32.66 4.65 -6.83
CA ALA A 550 -33.86 3.88 -6.59
C ALA A 550 -34.75 3.90 -7.86
N LEU A 551 -35.37 2.77 -8.17
CA LEU A 551 -36.27 2.60 -9.34
C LEU A 551 -37.70 2.94 -9.03
N ASP A 552 -38.10 2.89 -7.76
CA ASP A 552 -39.44 3.12 -7.24
C ASP A 552 -39.45 4.26 -6.20
N HIS A 553 -40.64 4.77 -5.91
CA HIS A 553 -40.81 5.87 -4.96
C HIS A 553 -40.54 5.44 -3.52
N ASP A 554 -40.81 4.20 -3.18
CA ASP A 554 -40.65 3.64 -1.82
C ASP A 554 -39.24 3.11 -1.59
N HIS A 555 -38.36 3.23 -2.61
CA HIS A 555 -36.92 2.86 -2.57
C HIS A 555 -36.66 1.37 -2.26
N TYR A 556 -37.58 0.50 -2.62
CA TYR A 556 -37.41 -0.93 -2.50
C TYR A 556 -36.47 -1.52 -3.53
N TYR A 557 -36.48 -0.97 -4.76
CA TYR A 557 -35.60 -1.42 -5.85
C TYR A 557 -34.49 -0.43 -6.10
N THR A 558 -33.27 -0.92 -6.09
CA THR A 558 -32.07 -0.10 -6.31
C THR A 558 -31.21 -0.67 -7.42
N VAL A 559 -30.62 0.23 -8.20
CA VAL A 559 -29.58 -0.07 -9.20
C VAL A 559 -28.31 0.67 -8.82
N ASN A 560 -27.21 -0.06 -8.75
CA ASN A 560 -25.88 0.52 -8.58
C ASN A 560 -24.99 0.01 -9.70
N THR A 561 -24.32 0.92 -10.41
CA THR A 561 -23.31 0.58 -11.42
C THR A 561 -22.03 1.32 -11.15
N PHE A 562 -20.91 0.66 -11.36
CA PHE A 562 -19.57 1.22 -11.25
C PHE A 562 -18.75 0.79 -12.47
N THR A 563 -18.51 1.75 -13.36
CA THR A 563 -17.68 1.57 -14.56
C THR A 563 -16.30 2.16 -14.31
N SER A 564 -15.24 1.47 -14.69
CA SER A 564 -13.88 1.97 -14.65
C SER A 564 -13.15 1.69 -15.97
N VAL A 565 -12.39 2.68 -16.43
CA VAL A 565 -11.53 2.58 -17.62
C VAL A 565 -10.14 3.07 -17.24
N ARG A 566 -9.12 2.31 -17.57
CA ARG A 566 -7.73 2.72 -17.37
C ARG A 566 -6.89 2.32 -18.55
N TYR A 567 -6.16 3.27 -19.09
CA TYR A 567 -5.16 3.03 -20.11
C TYR A 567 -3.80 3.50 -19.63
N ASN A 568 -2.81 2.63 -19.68
CA ASN A 568 -1.43 2.90 -19.31
C ASN A 568 -0.53 2.73 -20.54
N ASN A 569 0.37 3.67 -20.75
CA ASN A 569 1.49 3.55 -21.68
C ASN A 569 2.78 3.60 -20.87
N GLN A 570 3.46 2.49 -20.78
CA GLN A 570 4.71 2.33 -20.04
C GLN A 570 5.85 2.09 -21.02
N VAL A 571 6.97 2.78 -20.79
CA VAL A 571 8.17 2.71 -21.63
C VAL A 571 9.37 2.38 -20.74
N SER A 572 10.22 1.49 -21.21
CA SER A 572 11.49 1.12 -20.56
C SER A 572 12.60 1.06 -21.61
N TYR A 573 13.87 1.19 -21.18
CA TYR A 573 15.00 0.94 -22.07
C TYR A 573 15.27 -0.54 -22.23
N LEU A 574 15.66 -0.93 -23.44
CA LEU A 574 16.21 -2.23 -23.79
C LEU A 574 17.73 -2.13 -23.84
N ASP A 575 18.39 -3.25 -23.60
CA ASP A 575 19.83 -3.36 -23.80
C ASP A 575 20.15 -3.22 -25.30
N PRO A 576 20.95 -2.20 -25.72
CA PRO A 576 21.29 -2.02 -27.13
C PRO A 576 22.15 -3.16 -27.72
N GLN A 577 22.75 -4.00 -26.88
CA GLN A 577 23.54 -5.16 -27.31
C GLN A 577 22.65 -6.35 -27.69
N GLN A 578 21.43 -6.41 -27.15
CA GLN A 578 20.49 -7.51 -27.35
C GLN A 578 19.37 -7.19 -28.34
N TYR A 579 19.08 -5.89 -28.59
CA TYR A 579 17.94 -5.48 -29.41
C TYR A 579 18.29 -4.33 -30.35
N ASP A 580 17.80 -4.39 -31.58
CA ASP A 580 17.90 -3.31 -32.59
C ASP A 580 17.08 -2.07 -32.21
N ILE A 581 16.08 -2.22 -31.34
CA ILE A 581 15.24 -1.14 -30.83
C ILE A 581 15.61 -0.83 -29.37
N ASN A 582 15.73 0.46 -29.06
CA ASN A 582 16.20 0.91 -27.74
C ASN A 582 15.11 1.07 -26.68
N LYS A 583 13.84 0.74 -27.00
CA LYS A 583 12.72 0.94 -26.07
C LYS A 583 11.66 -0.15 -26.18
N SER A 584 11.34 -0.75 -25.05
CA SER A 584 10.13 -1.53 -24.87
C SER A 584 8.96 -0.60 -24.52
N LYS A 585 7.81 -0.83 -25.15
CA LYS A 585 6.54 -0.13 -24.86
C LYS A 585 5.45 -1.13 -24.56
N THR A 586 4.92 -1.08 -23.35
CA THR A 586 3.75 -1.87 -22.98
C THR A 586 2.55 -0.95 -22.86
N ARG A 587 1.50 -1.27 -23.59
CA ARG A 587 0.20 -0.60 -23.56
C ARG A 587 -0.80 -1.53 -22.90
N GLN A 588 -1.49 -1.03 -21.89
CA GLN A 588 -2.47 -1.82 -21.15
C GLN A 588 -3.78 -1.05 -21.05
N LEU A 589 -4.86 -1.67 -21.49
CA LEU A 589 -6.23 -1.22 -21.30
C LEU A 589 -6.90 -2.13 -20.26
N ASN A 590 -7.45 -1.53 -19.21
CA ASN A 590 -8.27 -2.22 -18.23
C ASN A 590 -9.67 -1.61 -18.26
N LEU A 591 -10.68 -2.46 -18.43
CA LEU A 591 -12.08 -2.10 -18.36
C LEU A 591 -12.71 -2.88 -17.22
N GLY A 592 -13.40 -2.20 -16.32
CA GLY A 592 -14.12 -2.82 -15.22
C GLY A 592 -15.56 -2.33 -15.20
N GLU A 593 -16.49 -3.27 -15.04
CA GLU A 593 -17.90 -2.96 -14.82
C GLU A 593 -18.41 -3.78 -13.63
N ARG A 594 -19.15 -3.12 -12.75
CA ARG A 594 -19.88 -3.75 -11.66
C ARG A 594 -21.32 -3.28 -11.71
N LEU A 595 -22.23 -4.22 -11.73
CA LEU A 595 -23.66 -3.99 -11.65
C LEU A 595 -24.22 -4.68 -10.41
N SER A 596 -25.07 -3.98 -9.67
CA SER A 596 -25.80 -4.51 -8.53
C SER A 596 -27.25 -4.08 -8.62
N LEU A 597 -28.16 -5.05 -8.60
CA LEU A 597 -29.60 -4.88 -8.56
C LEU A 597 -30.12 -5.35 -7.20
N GLY A 598 -30.67 -4.44 -6.42
CA GLY A 598 -31.11 -4.70 -5.06
C GLY A 598 -32.62 -4.58 -4.94
N TYR A 599 -33.22 -5.48 -4.17
CA TYR A 599 -34.55 -5.35 -3.60
C TYR A 599 -34.42 -5.40 -2.08
N ARG A 600 -35.08 -4.48 -1.39
CA ARG A 600 -35.07 -4.41 0.07
C ARG A 600 -36.42 -3.95 0.61
N ASN A 601 -36.95 -4.71 1.56
CA ASN A 601 -38.05 -4.29 2.41
C ASN A 601 -37.71 -4.62 3.90
N ASP A 602 -38.69 -4.49 4.81
CA ASP A 602 -38.44 -4.65 6.26
C ASP A 602 -38.00 -6.06 6.66
N TRP A 603 -38.35 -7.10 5.91
CA TRP A 603 -38.08 -8.49 6.27
C TRP A 603 -37.18 -9.24 5.27
N PHE A 604 -36.97 -8.67 4.07
CA PHE A 604 -36.26 -9.36 2.99
C PHE A 604 -35.35 -8.40 2.22
N GLU A 605 -34.11 -8.79 2.06
CA GLU A 605 -33.14 -8.12 1.18
C GLU A 605 -32.61 -9.14 0.18
N PHE A 606 -32.62 -8.78 -1.09
CA PHE A 606 -32.06 -9.59 -2.16
C PHE A 606 -31.24 -8.72 -3.11
N THR A 607 -30.04 -9.16 -3.44
CA THR A 607 -29.15 -8.42 -4.34
C THR A 607 -28.53 -9.36 -5.35
N ILE A 608 -28.67 -9.04 -6.63
CA ILE A 608 -27.93 -9.67 -7.73
C ILE A 608 -26.72 -8.81 -8.03
N ASN A 609 -25.56 -9.43 -8.11
CA ASN A 609 -24.30 -8.77 -8.38
C ASN A 609 -23.64 -9.38 -9.62
N GLY A 610 -23.13 -8.53 -10.51
CA GLY A 610 -22.27 -8.89 -11.61
C GLY A 610 -21.04 -8.00 -11.64
N ASN A 611 -19.88 -8.57 -11.94
CA ASN A 611 -18.64 -7.83 -12.11
C ASN A 611 -17.83 -8.46 -13.23
N ILE A 612 -17.25 -7.62 -14.09
CA ILE A 612 -16.31 -8.03 -15.13
C ILE A 612 -15.13 -7.07 -15.14
N ASN A 613 -13.93 -7.64 -15.19
CA ASN A 613 -12.70 -6.90 -15.41
C ASN A 613 -11.99 -7.51 -16.62
N TYR A 614 -11.89 -6.73 -17.69
CA TYR A 614 -11.15 -7.06 -18.89
C TYR A 614 -9.81 -6.33 -18.87
N SER A 615 -8.73 -7.03 -19.18
CA SER A 615 -7.40 -6.44 -19.34
C SER A 615 -6.81 -6.88 -20.67
N HIS A 616 -6.51 -5.90 -21.52
CA HIS A 616 -5.80 -6.07 -22.78
C HIS A 616 -4.40 -5.48 -22.65
N SER A 617 -3.37 -6.25 -22.94
CA SER A 617 -1.98 -5.79 -22.92
C SER A 617 -1.27 -6.11 -24.22
N ARG A 618 -0.44 -5.15 -24.67
CA ARG A 618 0.43 -5.30 -25.84
C ARG A 618 1.81 -4.77 -25.55
N ASN A 619 2.81 -5.58 -25.88
CA ASN A 619 4.21 -5.19 -25.88
C ASN A 619 4.74 -5.15 -27.33
N ASN A 620 5.64 -4.21 -27.64
CA ASN A 620 6.19 -4.04 -28.98
C ASN A 620 7.44 -4.88 -29.26
N VAL A 621 7.95 -5.59 -28.26
CA VAL A 621 9.16 -6.43 -28.38
C VAL A 621 8.77 -7.90 -28.46
N VAL A 622 7.89 -8.34 -27.57
CA VAL A 622 7.50 -9.76 -27.44
C VAL A 622 6.00 -9.88 -27.74
N GLU A 623 5.66 -10.21 -28.97
CA GLU A 623 4.26 -10.33 -29.41
C GLU A 623 3.51 -11.47 -28.72
N SER A 624 4.20 -12.56 -28.35
CA SER A 624 3.62 -13.68 -27.61
C SER A 624 3.14 -13.29 -26.21
N SER A 625 3.58 -12.14 -25.69
CA SER A 625 3.10 -11.58 -24.41
C SER A 625 1.80 -10.78 -24.51
N ASN A 626 1.26 -10.61 -25.74
CA ASN A 626 -0.02 -9.95 -25.95
C ASN A 626 -1.13 -10.83 -25.42
N LEU A 627 -1.83 -10.37 -24.41
CA LEU A 627 -2.83 -11.17 -23.71
C LEU A 627 -4.11 -10.39 -23.47
N ASP A 628 -5.22 -11.12 -23.60
CA ASP A 628 -6.56 -10.69 -23.26
C ASP A 628 -7.05 -11.53 -22.08
N THR A 629 -7.18 -10.90 -20.91
CA THR A 629 -7.67 -11.60 -19.72
C THR A 629 -9.02 -11.06 -19.26
N TYR A 630 -9.86 -11.98 -18.82
CA TYR A 630 -11.20 -11.71 -18.32
C TYR A 630 -11.34 -12.31 -16.92
N ASN A 631 -11.58 -11.45 -15.93
CA ASN A 631 -12.00 -11.86 -14.61
C ASN A 631 -13.44 -11.40 -14.40
N PHE A 632 -14.37 -12.33 -14.27
CA PHE A 632 -15.76 -12.00 -14.08
C PHE A 632 -16.39 -12.81 -12.96
N SER A 633 -17.35 -12.19 -12.30
CA SER A 633 -18.14 -12.85 -11.26
C SER A 633 -19.60 -12.45 -11.39
N TYR A 634 -20.47 -13.37 -11.06
CA TYR A 634 -21.89 -13.13 -10.92
C TYR A 634 -22.47 -13.96 -9.79
N GLY A 635 -23.50 -13.45 -9.16
CA GLY A 635 -24.08 -14.13 -8.01
C GLY A 635 -25.19 -13.32 -7.37
N PHE A 636 -25.66 -13.82 -6.24
CA PHE A 636 -26.66 -13.14 -5.44
C PHE A 636 -26.30 -13.20 -3.96
N SER A 637 -26.82 -12.25 -3.20
CA SER A 637 -26.84 -12.25 -1.75
C SER A 637 -28.25 -11.99 -1.24
N THR A 638 -28.63 -12.62 -0.14
CA THR A 638 -29.92 -12.41 0.48
C THR A 638 -29.83 -12.36 1.99
N ASN A 639 -30.64 -11.51 2.60
CA ASN A 639 -30.92 -11.48 4.03
C ASN A 639 -32.41 -11.62 4.27
N ILE A 640 -32.78 -12.51 5.15
CA ILE A 640 -34.19 -12.75 5.55
C ILE A 640 -34.28 -12.48 7.05
N TYR A 641 -35.13 -11.54 7.42
CA TYR A 641 -35.38 -11.13 8.80
C TYR A 641 -36.72 -11.67 9.25
N MET A 642 -36.71 -12.65 10.13
CA MET A 642 -37.94 -13.26 10.67
C MET A 642 -38.46 -12.43 11.85
N PRO A 643 -39.80 -12.31 12.02
CA PRO A 643 -40.40 -11.48 13.09
C PRO A 643 -40.05 -11.94 14.51
N TRP A 644 -39.61 -13.17 14.68
CA TRP A 644 -39.18 -13.73 15.97
C TRP A 644 -37.68 -13.56 16.26
N GLY A 645 -36.97 -12.68 15.54
CA GLY A 645 -35.57 -12.34 15.80
C GLY A 645 -34.54 -13.24 15.12
N THR A 646 -34.95 -14.15 14.22
CA THR A 646 -33.99 -14.94 13.42
C THR A 646 -33.66 -14.22 12.12
N LYS A 647 -32.35 -14.17 11.80
CA LYS A 647 -31.84 -13.68 10.53
C LYS A 647 -31.11 -14.80 9.80
N ILE A 648 -31.43 -14.99 8.53
CA ILE A 648 -30.73 -15.87 7.60
C ILE A 648 -30.04 -14.98 6.58
N ALA A 649 -28.73 -15.15 6.40
CA ALA A 649 -27.92 -14.50 5.37
C ALA A 649 -27.20 -15.54 4.54
N THR A 650 -27.24 -15.41 3.22
CA THR A 650 -26.46 -16.27 2.33
C THR A 650 -26.03 -15.51 1.09
N ASP A 651 -24.87 -15.84 0.59
CA ASP A 651 -24.38 -15.39 -0.71
C ASP A 651 -23.79 -16.54 -1.51
N LEU A 652 -24.08 -16.53 -2.79
CA LEU A 652 -23.57 -17.47 -3.78
C LEU A 652 -22.98 -16.67 -4.93
N SER A 653 -21.73 -16.93 -5.27
CA SER A 653 -21.07 -16.26 -6.38
C SER A 653 -20.18 -17.21 -7.17
N GLN A 654 -20.28 -17.13 -8.49
CA GLN A 654 -19.38 -17.79 -9.43
C GLN A 654 -18.30 -16.80 -9.82
N ASN A 655 -17.02 -17.11 -9.52
CA ASN A 655 -15.86 -16.37 -9.98
C ASN A 655 -15.16 -17.15 -11.08
N SER A 656 -14.87 -16.50 -12.19
CA SER A 656 -14.26 -17.13 -13.36
C SER A 656 -13.10 -16.29 -13.88
N ARG A 657 -12.04 -16.95 -14.28
CA ARG A 657 -10.84 -16.35 -14.89
C ARG A 657 -10.56 -16.99 -16.21
N ARG A 658 -10.23 -16.19 -17.23
CA ARG A 658 -9.97 -16.64 -18.62
C ARG A 658 -8.89 -15.82 -19.26
N GLY A 659 -8.22 -16.41 -20.26
CA GLY A 659 -7.21 -15.75 -21.08
C GLY A 659 -5.83 -15.67 -20.43
N TYR A 660 -5.59 -16.40 -19.35
CA TYR A 660 -4.25 -16.52 -18.77
C TYR A 660 -3.42 -17.56 -19.52
N SER A 661 -2.14 -17.30 -19.74
CA SER A 661 -1.21 -18.21 -20.41
C SER A 661 -1.07 -19.54 -19.67
N GLN A 662 -0.99 -19.48 -18.36
CA GLN A 662 -0.95 -20.69 -17.53
C GLN A 662 -2.37 -21.25 -17.33
N SER A 663 -2.58 -22.49 -17.73
CA SER A 663 -3.91 -23.14 -17.71
C SER A 663 -4.52 -23.22 -16.31
N SER A 664 -3.69 -23.45 -15.28
CA SER A 664 -4.10 -23.50 -13.88
C SER A 664 -4.66 -22.17 -13.33
N MET A 665 -4.38 -21.04 -14.01
CA MET A 665 -4.94 -19.74 -13.66
C MET A 665 -6.33 -19.49 -14.27
N ASN A 666 -6.77 -20.32 -15.24
CA ASN A 666 -8.09 -20.23 -15.87
C ASN A 666 -9.12 -21.02 -15.07
N THR A 667 -9.56 -20.47 -13.94
CA THR A 667 -10.36 -21.14 -12.92
C THR A 667 -11.84 -20.79 -13.00
N ASN A 668 -12.67 -21.69 -12.44
CA ASN A 668 -14.07 -21.46 -12.07
C ASN A 668 -14.23 -21.82 -10.61
N GLU A 669 -14.71 -20.87 -9.81
CA GLU A 669 -14.85 -21.03 -8.37
C GLU A 669 -16.29 -20.65 -7.97
N LEU A 670 -17.06 -21.63 -7.52
CA LEU A 670 -18.39 -21.39 -6.96
C LEU A 670 -18.24 -21.22 -5.44
N LEU A 671 -18.39 -20.00 -4.97
CA LEU A 671 -18.27 -19.66 -3.56
C LEU A 671 -19.66 -19.56 -2.95
N TRP A 672 -19.90 -20.32 -1.90
CA TRP A 672 -21.15 -20.29 -1.16
C TRP A 672 -20.87 -20.08 0.32
N ASN A 673 -21.44 -19.00 0.87
CA ASN A 673 -21.36 -18.66 2.28
C ASN A 673 -22.78 -18.59 2.87
N ALA A 674 -22.93 -19.00 4.11
CA ALA A 674 -24.22 -18.95 4.80
C ALA A 674 -24.05 -18.59 6.28
N GLN A 675 -25.03 -17.88 6.80
CA GLN A 675 -25.14 -17.51 8.21
C GLN A 675 -26.59 -17.61 8.66
N ILE A 676 -26.79 -18.19 9.83
CA ILE A 676 -28.04 -18.08 10.58
C ILE A 676 -27.74 -17.46 11.94
N SER A 677 -28.51 -16.47 12.34
CA SER A 677 -28.41 -15.84 13.65
C SER A 677 -29.77 -15.68 14.27
N HIS A 678 -29.84 -15.83 15.60
CA HIS A 678 -31.09 -15.62 16.36
C HIS A 678 -30.80 -14.68 17.52
N SER A 679 -31.51 -13.55 17.55
CA SER A 679 -31.44 -12.54 18.60
C SER A 679 -32.55 -12.75 19.61
N MET A 680 -32.20 -12.77 20.89
CA MET A 680 -33.09 -13.05 22.01
C MET A 680 -32.82 -12.12 23.17
N LEU A 681 -33.60 -12.20 24.21
CA LEU A 681 -33.63 -11.34 25.39
C LEU A 681 -34.16 -9.94 25.08
N LYS A 682 -34.39 -9.18 26.16
CA LYS A 682 -34.90 -7.80 26.05
C LYS A 682 -33.86 -6.93 25.29
N ASN A 683 -34.32 -6.17 24.31
CA ASN A 683 -33.53 -5.32 23.43
C ASN A 683 -32.50 -6.08 22.57
N ASN A 684 -32.76 -7.37 22.24
CA ASN A 684 -31.85 -8.21 21.48
C ASN A 684 -30.45 -8.32 22.12
N ALA A 685 -30.42 -8.41 23.48
CA ALA A 685 -29.17 -8.38 24.23
C ALA A 685 -28.28 -9.62 24.02
N LEU A 686 -28.82 -10.72 23.48
CA LEU A 686 -28.07 -11.93 23.14
C LEU A 686 -28.35 -12.30 21.68
N THR A 687 -27.32 -12.53 20.90
CA THR A 687 -27.42 -13.08 19.55
C THR A 687 -26.52 -14.31 19.43
N ILE A 688 -27.08 -15.42 18.98
CA ILE A 688 -26.33 -16.65 18.66
C ILE A 688 -26.28 -16.75 17.14
N SER A 689 -25.11 -17.04 16.59
CA SER A 689 -24.90 -17.15 15.14
C SER A 689 -24.12 -18.41 14.78
N LEU A 690 -24.54 -19.06 13.70
CA LEU A 690 -23.79 -20.09 13.00
C LEU A 690 -23.39 -19.53 11.64
N GLN A 691 -22.07 -19.57 11.31
CA GLN A 691 -21.53 -19.07 10.04
C GLN A 691 -20.69 -20.16 9.37
N ILE A 692 -20.89 -20.35 8.08
CA ILE A 692 -20.12 -21.28 7.26
C ILE A 692 -19.60 -20.51 6.06
N TYR A 693 -18.28 -20.54 5.88
CA TYR A 693 -17.58 -19.88 4.78
C TYR A 693 -17.10 -20.89 3.76
N ASP A 694 -17.19 -20.55 2.48
CA ASP A 694 -16.72 -21.38 1.38
C ASP A 694 -17.15 -22.84 1.54
N ILE A 695 -18.46 -23.05 1.62
CA ILE A 695 -19.09 -24.38 1.87
C ILE A 695 -18.58 -25.43 0.89
N LEU A 696 -18.23 -25.00 -0.33
CA LEU A 696 -17.77 -25.88 -1.41
C LEU A 696 -16.25 -26.05 -1.47
N GLY A 697 -15.47 -25.27 -0.68
CA GLY A 697 -14.01 -25.36 -0.59
C GLY A 697 -13.27 -25.00 -1.88
N GLN A 698 -13.82 -24.08 -2.69
CA GLN A 698 -13.30 -23.75 -4.02
C GLN A 698 -12.55 -22.42 -4.10
N GLN A 699 -12.39 -21.72 -2.98
CA GLN A 699 -11.77 -20.40 -2.99
C GLN A 699 -10.27 -20.45 -3.30
N SER A 700 -9.81 -19.64 -4.27
CA SER A 700 -8.40 -19.41 -4.57
C SER A 700 -8.04 -17.93 -4.63
N ASN A 701 -6.74 -17.61 -4.57
CA ASN A 701 -6.21 -16.26 -4.73
C ASN A 701 -5.26 -16.21 -5.91
N ILE A 702 -5.69 -15.61 -7.02
CA ILE A 702 -4.86 -15.41 -8.21
C ILE A 702 -4.83 -13.94 -8.55
N SER A 703 -3.61 -13.40 -8.76
CA SER A 703 -3.41 -12.02 -9.20
C SER A 703 -2.39 -11.96 -10.32
N ARG A 704 -2.49 -10.94 -11.16
CA ARG A 704 -1.54 -10.67 -12.24
C ARG A 704 -1.05 -9.24 -12.19
N THR A 705 0.25 -9.06 -12.39
CA THR A 705 0.89 -7.75 -12.56
C THR A 705 1.57 -7.70 -13.92
N ILE A 706 1.40 -6.60 -14.65
CA ILE A 706 2.06 -6.37 -15.94
C ILE A 706 2.67 -4.97 -15.97
N ASN A 707 3.85 -4.85 -16.54
CA ASN A 707 4.55 -3.58 -16.76
C ASN A 707 5.31 -3.60 -18.09
N ALA A 708 6.18 -2.61 -18.35
CA ALA A 708 6.94 -2.51 -19.60
C ALA A 708 8.00 -3.62 -19.79
N MET A 709 8.33 -4.34 -18.75
CA MET A 709 9.42 -5.30 -18.73
C MET A 709 8.98 -6.74 -18.51
N MET A 710 7.87 -6.96 -17.83
CA MET A 710 7.41 -8.30 -17.45
C MET A 710 5.91 -8.39 -17.20
N SER A 711 5.42 -9.60 -17.23
CA SER A 711 4.08 -10.01 -16.77
C SER A 711 4.17 -11.19 -15.82
#